data_7a38815e8c70cd39f8640507aa27b515
#
_entry.id   7a38815e8c70cd39f8640507aa27b515
#
_cell.length_a   1.000
_cell.length_b   1.000
_cell.length_c   1.000
_cell.angle_alpha   90.00
_cell.angle_beta   90.00
_cell.angle_gamma   90.00
#
_symmetry.space_group_name_H-M   'P 1'
#
loop_
_entity.id
_entity.type
_entity.pdbx_description
1 polymer ?
#
loop_
_entity_poly.entity_id
_entity_poly.type
_entity_poly.pdbx_seq_one_letter_code
_entity_poly.pdbx_strand_id
1 'polypeptide(L)'
;MKLNRILFAALIASVTGSSITSCSESFLDENLTTQYSTDRFKTQEGLDELVTGAYQKLKFKFNYIWGIQCYNMGVDEFTDANNVIPAWNHYSQDLNSSENGANQPIWDNYYGLVEPANILIQNLPQYYNQSSPTYNTRLGEAHFLRAYAYFELVKQFGGVPLKLAPSTSAETYFTRNSAEEIYIQVISDFGEAYRLLPNKGESIGRINKYAAAHFLAKAHLFRASELYSDWNSNYVASDLDAVIQYGSEVVDAHPLCSDYVELWDYEQPNGANEKVSEVILAAQFSNDESTWGHYGNQMHLYYPAVYQGNDIGGCKRDISGGREFSYVSATEYTMQVFDRVNDSRFWKSFITCYGANETKSAPTWTAEDMPYAPAGVKEGDKRFSGGELGMKYIVNDPGDNRYEKYPNAPAYTVLKDGKMCNTYTYVRYFKGQEHSWNVNEKTGNYYDIIPHKRSVALSKFRDGYRVSIASQFGTRDAIIARSADDVLMVAEAYIRKGEANYDKAIEWMNKLRERAGYKAGEDRSKNVDGGQAYKNNPYCSGKGGGHSSEGAIYWEENTYYESNNIEQETTASTKTTMKLNSVSDVYNSTVDVPIYNELGCTSNADKMMCFLLNERTRELCGELQRWEDLARTKTLD
;
A
#
# COMPACT_ATOMS: atom_id res chain seq x y z
N MET A 1 -0.77 -14.26 87.04
CA MET A 1 -1.21 -15.22 85.98
C MET A 1 -2.70 -15.17 85.59
N LYS A 2 -3.58 -14.56 86.36
CA LYS A 2 -5.01 -14.48 85.98
C LYS A 2 -5.37 -13.27 85.11
N LEU A 3 -4.64 -12.16 85.17
CA LEU A 3 -4.91 -10.93 84.44
C LEU A 3 -4.56 -11.06 82.92
N ASN A 4 -3.48 -11.77 82.61
CA ASN A 4 -3.05 -11.97 81.20
C ASN A 4 -3.98 -12.93 80.43
N ARG A 5 -4.72 -13.81 81.12
CA ARG A 5 -5.69 -14.70 80.45
C ARG A 5 -6.98 -13.97 80.06
N ILE A 6 -7.39 -12.94 80.82
CA ILE A 6 -8.57 -12.14 80.57
C ILE A 6 -8.30 -11.18 79.37
N LEU A 7 -7.10 -10.60 79.30
CA LEU A 7 -6.66 -9.76 78.17
C LEU A 7 -6.53 -10.57 76.87
N PHE A 8 -6.06 -11.81 76.96
CA PHE A 8 -5.96 -12.67 75.76
C PHE A 8 -7.34 -13.15 75.30
N ALA A 9 -8.27 -13.42 76.18
CA ALA A 9 -9.65 -13.76 75.77
C ALA A 9 -10.42 -12.58 75.25
N ALA A 10 -10.19 -11.35 75.70
CA ALA A 10 -10.79 -10.13 75.15
C ALA A 10 -10.22 -9.77 73.76
N LEU A 11 -8.91 -10.05 73.51
CA LEU A 11 -8.29 -9.84 72.26
C LEU A 11 -8.79 -10.84 71.19
N ILE A 12 -9.02 -12.09 71.54
CA ILE A 12 -9.58 -13.10 70.62
C ILE A 12 -11.05 -12.82 70.37
N ALA A 13 -11.82 -12.35 71.34
CA ALA A 13 -13.21 -11.97 71.12
C ALA A 13 -13.38 -10.71 70.24
N SER A 14 -12.41 -9.78 70.26
CA SER A 14 -12.43 -8.59 69.40
C SER A 14 -11.97 -8.91 67.93
N VAL A 15 -11.11 -9.92 67.77
CA VAL A 15 -10.67 -10.36 66.43
C VAL A 15 -11.73 -11.25 65.78
N THR A 16 -12.49 -12.05 66.53
CA THR A 16 -13.60 -12.85 65.98
C THR A 16 -14.89 -12.04 65.74
N GLY A 17 -15.06 -10.87 66.35
CA GLY A 17 -16.21 -9.98 66.16
C GLY A 17 -16.10 -9.09 64.92
N SER A 18 -14.88 -8.90 64.39
CA SER A 18 -14.65 -8.08 63.20
C SER A 18 -14.61 -8.88 61.87
N SER A 19 -14.79 -10.20 61.91
CA SER A 19 -14.76 -11.06 60.74
C SER A 19 -16.14 -11.49 60.22
N ILE A 20 -17.22 -10.89 60.70
CA ILE A 20 -18.60 -11.15 60.21
C ILE A 20 -19.28 -9.87 59.66
N THR A 21 -18.49 -8.92 59.12
CA THR A 21 -19.04 -8.05 58.11
C THR A 21 -18.86 -8.81 56.80
N SER A 22 -19.86 -9.60 56.44
CA SER A 22 -20.08 -10.06 55.08
C SER A 22 -19.88 -8.87 54.18
N CYS A 23 -18.84 -8.90 53.35
CA CYS A 23 -18.81 -8.00 52.18
C CYS A 23 -20.16 -8.16 51.50
N SER A 24 -20.96 -7.10 51.43
CA SER A 24 -22.17 -7.11 50.64
C SER A 24 -21.78 -7.52 49.21
N GLU A 25 -22.62 -8.29 48.52
CA GLU A 25 -22.39 -8.68 47.14
C GLU A 25 -22.02 -7.45 46.26
N SER A 26 -22.50 -6.26 46.63
CA SER A 26 -22.15 -4.97 45.98
C SER A 26 -20.68 -4.55 46.13
N PHE A 27 -19.89 -5.14 47.10
CA PHE A 27 -18.44 -4.89 47.16
C PHE A 27 -17.66 -5.69 46.11
N LEU A 28 -18.26 -6.75 45.58
CA LEU A 28 -17.70 -7.58 44.52
C LEU A 28 -18.23 -7.15 43.15
N ASP A 29 -19.14 -6.18 43.08
CA ASP A 29 -19.60 -5.58 41.83
C ASP A 29 -18.47 -4.74 41.24
N GLU A 30 -17.82 -5.28 40.21
CA GLU A 30 -16.76 -4.62 39.48
C GLU A 30 -17.35 -3.40 38.73
N ASN A 31 -17.10 -2.22 39.24
CA ASN A 31 -17.51 -0.98 38.59
C ASN A 31 -16.42 -0.60 37.57
N LEU A 32 -16.56 -1.10 36.36
CA LEU A 32 -15.66 -0.79 35.25
C LEU A 32 -15.76 0.70 34.91
N THR A 33 -14.78 1.49 35.37
CA THR A 33 -14.72 2.93 35.08
C THR A 33 -14.00 3.25 33.78
N THR A 34 -13.27 2.28 33.22
CA THR A 34 -12.41 2.45 32.02
C THR A 34 -12.73 1.47 30.89
N GLN A 35 -13.57 0.47 31.13
CA GLN A 35 -14.00 -0.51 30.11
C GLN A 35 -15.51 -0.66 30.12
N TYR A 36 -16.10 -0.89 28.95
CA TYR A 36 -17.53 -1.18 28.86
C TYR A 36 -17.83 -2.57 29.41
N SER A 37 -18.88 -2.67 30.23
CA SER A 37 -19.46 -3.97 30.61
C SER A 37 -20.17 -4.57 29.36
N THR A 38 -20.31 -5.90 29.33
CA THR A 38 -21.06 -6.59 28.26
C THR A 38 -22.50 -6.13 28.16
N ASP A 39 -23.08 -5.55 29.24
CA ASP A 39 -24.42 -4.98 29.23
C ASP A 39 -24.54 -3.71 28.39
N ARG A 40 -23.45 -2.98 28.15
CA ARG A 40 -23.43 -1.86 27.21
C ARG A 40 -23.85 -2.29 25.81
N PHE A 41 -23.43 -3.48 25.37
CA PHE A 41 -23.78 -4.04 24.06
C PHE A 41 -25.21 -4.61 23.96
N LYS A 42 -26.01 -4.45 25.01
CA LYS A 42 -27.46 -4.68 25.01
C LYS A 42 -28.28 -3.39 24.88
N THR A 43 -27.62 -2.31 24.47
CA THR A 43 -28.27 -1.01 24.20
C THR A 43 -27.96 -0.56 22.77
N GLN A 44 -28.84 0.25 22.20
CA GLN A 44 -28.65 0.78 20.85
C GLN A 44 -27.37 1.63 20.74
N GLU A 45 -27.11 2.51 21.70
CA GLU A 45 -25.95 3.37 21.76
C GLU A 45 -24.66 2.54 21.85
N GLY A 46 -24.64 1.50 22.67
CA GLY A 46 -23.47 0.63 22.81
C GLY A 46 -23.19 -0.19 21.56
N LEU A 47 -24.21 -0.55 20.79
CA LEU A 47 -24.04 -1.22 19.49
C LEU A 47 -23.51 -0.26 18.43
N ASP A 48 -23.95 1.00 18.39
CA ASP A 48 -23.40 2.03 17.49
C ASP A 48 -21.92 2.33 17.82
N GLU A 49 -21.56 2.38 19.12
CA GLU A 49 -20.19 2.53 19.58
C GLU A 49 -19.32 1.32 19.17
N LEU A 50 -19.85 0.11 19.32
CA LEU A 50 -19.13 -1.13 18.95
C LEU A 50 -18.86 -1.20 17.45
N VAL A 51 -19.83 -0.84 16.61
CA VAL A 51 -19.61 -0.73 15.15
C VAL A 51 -18.49 0.27 14.87
N THR A 52 -18.56 1.47 15.45
CA THR A 52 -17.55 2.52 15.24
C THR A 52 -16.16 2.08 15.68
N GLY A 53 -16.05 1.42 16.83
CA GLY A 53 -14.80 0.85 17.33
C GLY A 53 -14.23 -0.21 16.40
N ALA A 54 -15.06 -1.04 15.78
CA ALA A 54 -14.63 -2.10 14.85
C ALA A 54 -13.96 -1.53 13.58
N TYR A 55 -14.35 -0.35 13.11
CA TYR A 55 -13.68 0.30 11.97
C TYR A 55 -12.19 0.59 12.20
N GLN A 56 -11.73 0.72 13.43
CA GLN A 56 -10.29 0.90 13.72
C GLN A 56 -9.45 -0.27 13.22
N LYS A 57 -10.03 -1.47 13.13
CA LYS A 57 -9.34 -2.67 12.64
C LYS A 57 -9.04 -2.61 11.14
N LEU A 58 -9.77 -1.81 10.36
CA LEU A 58 -9.52 -1.58 8.95
C LEU A 58 -8.23 -0.80 8.68
N LYS A 59 -7.70 -0.09 9.67
CA LYS A 59 -6.43 0.66 9.58
C LYS A 59 -5.20 -0.24 9.62
N PHE A 60 -5.33 -1.51 9.99
CA PHE A 60 -4.24 -2.42 10.29
C PHE A 60 -3.15 -2.48 9.20
N LYS A 61 -3.56 -2.58 7.93
CA LYS A 61 -2.61 -2.66 6.81
C LYS A 61 -1.76 -1.41 6.62
N PHE A 62 -2.19 -0.27 7.15
CA PHE A 62 -1.62 1.04 6.84
C PHE A 62 -0.95 1.72 8.04
N ASN A 63 -1.21 1.27 9.25
CA ASN A 63 -0.79 1.95 10.47
C ASN A 63 0.46 1.36 11.12
N TYR A 64 1.09 0.38 10.51
CA TYR A 64 2.39 -0.18 10.90
C TYR A 64 3.00 -1.04 9.77
N ILE A 65 4.24 -1.45 9.94
CA ILE A 65 5.01 -2.25 8.97
C ILE A 65 4.33 -3.57 8.57
N TRP A 66 3.39 -4.10 9.36
CA TRP A 66 2.72 -5.38 9.09
C TRP A 66 2.10 -5.44 7.70
N GLY A 67 1.49 -4.35 7.23
CA GLY A 67 0.91 -4.31 5.89
C GLY A 67 1.96 -4.46 4.80
N ILE A 68 3.06 -3.72 4.87
CA ILE A 68 4.12 -3.82 3.86
C ILE A 68 4.79 -5.19 3.89
N GLN A 69 5.03 -5.77 5.08
CA GLN A 69 5.62 -7.09 5.22
C GLN A 69 4.75 -8.17 4.55
N CYS A 70 3.45 -8.19 4.85
CA CYS A 70 2.59 -9.29 4.45
C CYS A 70 2.06 -9.19 3.02
N TYR A 71 2.04 -7.99 2.44
CA TYR A 71 1.34 -7.76 1.18
C TYR A 71 2.23 -7.17 0.07
N ASN A 72 3.46 -6.76 0.41
CA ASN A 72 4.32 -6.10 -0.58
C ASN A 72 5.83 -6.38 -0.43
N MET A 73 6.24 -7.30 0.45
CA MET A 73 7.59 -7.86 0.47
C MET A 73 7.60 -9.24 -0.17
N GLY A 74 8.76 -9.66 -0.70
CA GLY A 74 8.90 -10.94 -1.38
C GLY A 74 8.10 -11.01 -2.68
N VAL A 75 7.94 -9.89 -3.37
CA VAL A 75 7.22 -9.77 -4.65
C VAL A 75 8.13 -9.20 -5.72
N ASP A 76 7.71 -9.29 -6.96
CA ASP A 76 8.44 -8.77 -8.11
C ASP A 76 8.52 -7.23 -8.17
N GLU A 77 7.56 -6.52 -7.56
CA GLU A 77 7.53 -5.04 -7.58
C GLU A 77 8.58 -4.40 -6.67
N PHE A 78 8.80 -4.97 -5.49
CA PHE A 78 9.66 -4.38 -4.47
C PHE A 78 10.52 -5.44 -3.79
N THR A 79 11.74 -5.06 -3.46
CA THR A 79 12.66 -5.82 -2.63
C THR A 79 13.08 -5.00 -1.42
N ASP A 80 13.77 -5.61 -0.46
CA ASP A 80 14.30 -4.90 0.70
C ASP A 80 15.32 -3.83 0.29
N ALA A 81 15.31 -2.72 1.03
CA ALA A 81 16.25 -1.62 0.81
C ALA A 81 17.39 -1.65 1.85
N ASN A 82 17.37 -0.74 2.82
CA ASN A 82 18.43 -0.65 3.83
C ASN A 82 18.06 -1.42 5.13
N ASN A 83 16.77 -1.54 5.42
CA ASN A 83 16.23 -2.32 6.52
C ASN A 83 15.80 -3.69 6.00
N VAL A 84 16.71 -4.66 6.07
CA VAL A 84 16.46 -6.02 5.57
C VAL A 84 15.51 -6.78 6.50
N ILE A 85 14.48 -7.40 5.93
CA ILE A 85 13.55 -8.28 6.63
C ILE A 85 13.51 -9.64 5.91
N PRO A 86 14.51 -10.51 6.16
CA PRO A 86 14.73 -11.71 5.35
C PRO A 86 13.59 -12.72 5.44
N ALA A 87 12.86 -12.80 6.55
CA ALA A 87 11.74 -13.74 6.70
C ALA A 87 10.71 -13.54 5.58
N TRP A 88 10.30 -12.30 5.37
CA TRP A 88 9.23 -11.95 4.42
C TRP A 88 9.75 -11.62 3.02
N ASN A 89 10.92 -10.99 2.90
CA ASN A 89 11.43 -10.60 1.60
C ASN A 89 12.14 -11.74 0.84
N HIS A 90 12.75 -12.67 1.57
CA HIS A 90 13.54 -13.77 0.99
C HIS A 90 12.97 -15.16 1.32
N TYR A 91 11.78 -15.25 1.92
CA TYR A 91 11.17 -16.51 2.35
C TYR A 91 12.12 -17.38 3.16
N SER A 92 12.87 -16.77 4.11
CA SER A 92 13.85 -17.47 4.93
C SER A 92 13.19 -18.47 5.88
N GLN A 93 13.99 -19.36 6.49
CA GLN A 93 13.49 -20.33 7.48
C GLN A 93 12.81 -19.69 8.71
N ASP A 94 13.02 -18.40 8.95
CA ASP A 94 12.36 -17.65 10.01
C ASP A 94 10.87 -17.37 9.69
N LEU A 95 10.45 -17.51 8.41
CA LEU A 95 9.03 -17.46 8.04
C LEU A 95 8.38 -18.81 8.33
N ASN A 96 8.05 -19.02 9.59
CA ASN A 96 7.44 -20.24 10.10
C ASN A 96 6.35 -19.92 11.14
N SER A 97 5.72 -20.93 11.74
CA SER A 97 4.62 -20.75 12.71
C SER A 97 5.01 -19.99 13.98
N SER A 98 6.28 -19.79 14.25
CA SER A 98 6.79 -19.03 15.40
C SER A 98 7.14 -17.57 15.02
N GLU A 99 7.01 -17.19 13.75
CA GLU A 99 7.20 -15.81 13.32
C GLU A 99 6.12 -14.92 13.96
N ASN A 100 6.53 -13.96 14.77
CA ASN A 100 5.61 -13.09 15.54
C ASN A 100 5.68 -11.61 15.12
N GLY A 101 6.54 -11.27 14.18
CA GLY A 101 6.68 -9.90 13.68
C GLY A 101 5.48 -9.43 12.89
N ALA A 102 4.84 -10.33 12.13
CA ALA A 102 3.65 -10.03 11.34
C ALA A 102 2.55 -11.09 11.45
N ASN A 103 2.87 -12.39 11.51
CA ASN A 103 1.86 -13.46 11.60
C ASN A 103 0.93 -13.31 12.80
N GLN A 104 1.49 -13.10 14.00
CA GLN A 104 0.68 -12.89 15.19
C GLN A 104 -0.14 -11.60 15.13
N PRO A 105 0.41 -10.43 14.79
CA PRO A 105 -0.38 -9.20 14.63
C PRO A 105 -1.56 -9.32 13.65
N ILE A 106 -1.39 -10.01 12.51
CA ILE A 106 -2.49 -10.25 11.55
C ILE A 106 -3.59 -11.07 12.23
N TRP A 107 -3.20 -12.19 12.83
CA TRP A 107 -4.13 -13.08 13.54
C TRP A 107 -4.91 -12.35 14.62
N ASP A 108 -4.21 -11.65 15.50
CA ASP A 108 -4.81 -10.91 16.61
C ASP A 108 -5.74 -9.77 16.13
N ASN A 109 -5.34 -9.06 15.07
CA ASN A 109 -6.16 -7.98 14.52
C ASN A 109 -7.49 -8.51 13.98
N TYR A 110 -7.44 -9.55 13.13
CA TYR A 110 -8.65 -9.99 12.43
C TYR A 110 -9.54 -10.86 13.31
N TYR A 111 -9.02 -11.70 14.19
CA TYR A 111 -9.85 -12.33 15.22
C TYR A 111 -10.39 -11.31 16.21
N GLY A 112 -9.64 -10.24 16.51
CA GLY A 112 -10.12 -9.09 17.28
C GLY A 112 -11.21 -8.28 16.57
N LEU A 113 -11.48 -8.53 15.27
CA LEU A 113 -12.61 -7.98 14.52
C LEU A 113 -13.78 -8.97 14.45
N VAL A 114 -13.51 -10.28 14.44
CA VAL A 114 -14.56 -11.32 14.42
C VAL A 114 -15.47 -11.24 15.64
N GLU A 115 -14.91 -11.07 16.85
CA GLU A 115 -15.70 -11.05 18.07
C GLU A 115 -16.69 -9.88 18.14
N PRO A 116 -16.30 -8.60 17.93
CA PRO A 116 -17.25 -7.49 17.83
C PRO A 116 -18.32 -7.70 16.76
N ALA A 117 -17.95 -8.22 15.59
CA ALA A 117 -18.90 -8.50 14.52
C ALA A 117 -19.92 -9.57 14.91
N ASN A 118 -19.50 -10.64 15.61
CA ASN A 118 -20.42 -11.66 16.14
C ASN A 118 -21.40 -11.07 17.17
N ILE A 119 -20.90 -10.24 18.10
CA ILE A 119 -21.75 -9.55 19.09
C ILE A 119 -22.78 -8.67 18.38
N LEU A 120 -22.37 -7.91 17.36
CA LEU A 120 -23.27 -7.06 16.57
C LEU A 120 -24.34 -7.87 15.85
N ILE A 121 -23.97 -8.94 15.13
CA ILE A 121 -24.89 -9.78 14.38
C ILE A 121 -25.92 -10.43 15.32
N GLN A 122 -25.49 -10.85 16.52
CA GLN A 122 -26.38 -11.47 17.52
C GLN A 122 -27.30 -10.45 18.21
N ASN A 123 -26.76 -9.28 18.57
CA ASN A 123 -27.43 -8.35 19.49
C ASN A 123 -28.27 -7.28 18.76
N LEU A 124 -27.91 -6.87 17.53
CA LEU A 124 -28.71 -5.91 16.76
C LEU A 124 -30.17 -6.33 16.62
N PRO A 125 -30.51 -7.59 16.26
CA PRO A 125 -31.92 -8.00 16.18
C PRO A 125 -32.69 -7.97 17.52
N GLN A 126 -31.98 -7.99 18.64
CA GLN A 126 -32.58 -8.08 19.99
C GLN A 126 -32.71 -6.73 20.69
N TYR A 127 -31.73 -5.84 20.51
CA TYR A 127 -31.57 -4.64 21.32
C TYR A 127 -31.55 -3.34 20.51
N TYR A 128 -31.55 -3.41 19.18
CA TYR A 128 -31.61 -2.24 18.33
C TYR A 128 -33.05 -2.01 17.82
N ASN A 129 -33.44 -0.78 17.67
CA ASN A 129 -34.77 -0.46 17.09
C ASN A 129 -34.79 -0.87 15.61
N GLN A 130 -35.45 -1.98 15.28
CA GLN A 130 -35.55 -2.50 13.92
C GLN A 130 -36.28 -1.58 12.94
N SER A 131 -37.07 -0.61 13.44
CA SER A 131 -37.69 0.43 12.62
C SER A 131 -36.78 1.64 12.39
N SER A 132 -35.57 1.64 12.99
CA SER A 132 -34.59 2.68 12.73
C SER A 132 -34.11 2.63 11.28
N PRO A 133 -33.93 3.76 10.60
CA PRO A 133 -33.40 3.80 9.25
C PRO A 133 -31.96 3.25 9.18
N THR A 134 -31.26 3.22 10.32
CA THR A 134 -29.85 2.73 10.42
C THR A 134 -29.74 1.25 10.77
N TYR A 135 -30.83 0.55 11.14
CA TYR A 135 -30.80 -0.85 11.57
C TYR A 135 -30.15 -1.76 10.51
N ASN A 136 -30.64 -1.71 9.27
CA ASN A 136 -30.09 -2.52 8.18
C ASN A 136 -28.63 -2.15 7.88
N THR A 137 -28.28 -0.86 7.97
CA THR A 137 -26.93 -0.39 7.77
C THR A 137 -25.99 -1.00 8.81
N ARG A 138 -26.34 -0.95 10.11
CA ARG A 138 -25.52 -1.53 11.19
C ARG A 138 -25.34 -3.04 11.05
N LEU A 139 -26.41 -3.73 10.68
CA LEU A 139 -26.36 -5.18 10.47
C LEU A 139 -25.51 -5.52 9.23
N GLY A 140 -25.65 -4.76 8.14
CA GLY A 140 -24.81 -4.90 6.95
C GLY A 140 -23.34 -4.61 7.21
N GLU A 141 -23.03 -3.58 8.00
CA GLU A 141 -21.66 -3.29 8.44
C GLU A 141 -21.07 -4.44 9.28
N ALA A 142 -21.87 -5.03 10.17
CA ALA A 142 -21.42 -6.16 11.00
C ALA A 142 -21.09 -7.40 10.15
N HIS A 143 -21.93 -7.75 9.18
CA HIS A 143 -21.66 -8.83 8.23
C HIS A 143 -20.42 -8.54 7.39
N PHE A 144 -20.29 -7.33 6.85
CA PHE A 144 -19.11 -6.93 6.09
C PHE A 144 -17.82 -7.08 6.92
N LEU A 145 -17.80 -6.59 8.15
CA LEU A 145 -16.62 -6.62 9.01
C LEU A 145 -16.20 -8.06 9.36
N ARG A 146 -17.17 -8.97 9.60
CA ARG A 146 -16.87 -10.38 9.81
C ARG A 146 -16.32 -11.05 8.56
N ALA A 147 -16.96 -10.80 7.40
CA ALA A 147 -16.49 -11.30 6.12
C ALA A 147 -15.07 -10.82 5.81
N TYR A 148 -14.80 -9.52 6.00
CA TYR A 148 -13.49 -8.93 5.77
C TYR A 148 -12.42 -9.57 6.66
N ALA A 149 -12.70 -9.78 7.94
CA ALA A 149 -11.78 -10.42 8.87
C ALA A 149 -11.42 -11.85 8.41
N TYR A 150 -12.42 -12.67 8.09
CA TYR A 150 -12.18 -14.04 7.62
C TYR A 150 -11.54 -14.08 6.23
N PHE A 151 -11.86 -13.13 5.36
CA PHE A 151 -11.22 -13.03 4.05
C PHE A 151 -9.72 -12.74 4.17
N GLU A 152 -9.33 -11.80 5.03
CA GLU A 152 -7.92 -11.53 5.31
C GLU A 152 -7.21 -12.74 5.98
N LEU A 153 -7.87 -13.42 6.91
CA LEU A 153 -7.33 -14.62 7.54
C LEU A 153 -7.12 -15.77 6.56
N VAL A 154 -8.10 -16.06 5.69
CA VAL A 154 -8.01 -17.20 4.76
C VAL A 154 -6.96 -16.94 3.67
N LYS A 155 -6.76 -15.71 3.24
CA LYS A 155 -5.70 -15.35 2.28
C LYS A 155 -4.29 -15.61 2.83
N GLN A 156 -4.07 -15.35 4.11
CA GLN A 156 -2.75 -15.50 4.74
C GLN A 156 -2.49 -16.91 5.30
N PHE A 157 -3.51 -17.55 5.85
CA PHE A 157 -3.33 -18.80 6.61
C PHE A 157 -4.04 -20.01 6.00
N GLY A 158 -4.79 -19.84 4.90
CA GLY A 158 -5.66 -20.88 4.38
C GLY A 158 -6.82 -21.16 5.33
N GLY A 159 -7.13 -22.43 5.63
CA GLY A 159 -8.16 -22.78 6.62
C GLY A 159 -7.81 -22.24 8.01
N VAL A 160 -8.81 -21.76 8.74
CA VAL A 160 -8.69 -21.20 10.10
C VAL A 160 -9.92 -21.59 10.94
N PRO A 161 -9.89 -21.48 12.28
CA PRO A 161 -11.08 -21.68 13.11
C PRO A 161 -12.22 -20.71 12.73
N LEU A 162 -13.41 -21.24 12.45
CA LEU A 162 -14.59 -20.46 12.08
C LEU A 162 -15.51 -20.26 13.28
N LYS A 163 -15.48 -19.08 13.89
CA LYS A 163 -16.38 -18.66 14.98
C LYS A 163 -17.47 -17.74 14.46
N LEU A 164 -18.74 -18.13 14.61
CA LEU A 164 -19.89 -17.40 14.13
C LEU A 164 -20.82 -16.89 15.26
N ALA A 165 -20.42 -17.11 16.49
CA ALA A 165 -21.13 -16.62 17.68
C ALA A 165 -20.15 -15.96 18.67
N PRO A 166 -20.61 -15.02 19.49
CA PRO A 166 -19.80 -14.45 20.56
C PRO A 166 -19.26 -15.50 21.53
N SER A 167 -18.10 -15.22 22.10
CA SER A 167 -17.53 -16.04 23.18
C SER A 167 -18.36 -15.90 24.46
N THR A 168 -18.75 -17.04 25.05
CA THR A 168 -19.47 -17.09 26.34
C THR A 168 -18.58 -17.50 27.51
N SER A 169 -17.40 -18.03 27.23
CA SER A 169 -16.39 -18.46 28.19
C SER A 169 -14.98 -18.40 27.55
N ALA A 170 -13.96 -18.53 28.37
CA ALA A 170 -12.58 -18.68 27.88
C ALA A 170 -12.44 -20.05 27.17
N GLU A 171 -12.34 -20.02 25.86
CA GLU A 171 -12.06 -21.20 25.04
C GLU A 171 -10.58 -21.21 24.66
N THR A 172 -9.90 -22.34 24.89
CA THR A 172 -8.46 -22.47 24.65
C THR A 172 -8.11 -23.47 23.54
N TYR A 173 -9.12 -24.14 22.99
CA TYR A 173 -8.93 -25.13 21.92
C TYR A 173 -9.93 -24.90 20.76
N PHE A 174 -9.40 -24.82 19.56
CA PHE A 174 -10.18 -24.64 18.33
C PHE A 174 -9.72 -25.63 17.27
N THR A 175 -10.67 -26.18 16.52
CA THR A 175 -10.38 -26.94 15.30
C THR A 175 -10.26 -26.02 14.11
N ARG A 176 -9.38 -26.37 13.17
CA ARG A 176 -9.20 -25.64 11.93
C ARG A 176 -10.31 -26.05 10.94
N ASN A 177 -11.05 -25.09 10.41
CA ASN A 177 -11.95 -25.29 9.28
C ASN A 177 -11.15 -25.23 7.97
N SER A 178 -11.67 -25.84 6.90
CA SER A 178 -11.07 -25.79 5.57
C SER A 178 -11.19 -24.38 4.94
N ALA A 179 -10.31 -24.07 3.98
CA ALA A 179 -10.42 -22.83 3.22
C ALA A 179 -11.77 -22.73 2.49
N GLU A 180 -12.29 -23.86 1.97
CA GLU A 180 -13.61 -23.92 1.33
C GLU A 180 -14.72 -23.45 2.27
N GLU A 181 -14.78 -23.98 3.52
CA GLU A 181 -15.78 -23.56 4.51
C GLU A 181 -15.68 -22.08 4.84
N ILE A 182 -14.45 -21.55 4.93
CA ILE A 182 -14.22 -20.11 5.18
C ILE A 182 -14.72 -19.27 4.00
N TYR A 183 -14.41 -19.63 2.74
CA TYR A 183 -14.91 -18.89 1.56
C TYR A 183 -16.43 -18.94 1.44
N ILE A 184 -17.08 -20.07 1.77
CA ILE A 184 -18.54 -20.16 1.80
C ILE A 184 -19.12 -19.14 2.78
N GLN A 185 -18.57 -19.04 3.99
CA GLN A 185 -19.02 -18.06 4.99
C GLN A 185 -18.73 -16.63 4.58
N VAL A 186 -17.51 -16.34 4.07
CA VAL A 186 -17.11 -15.01 3.59
C VAL A 186 -18.05 -14.48 2.52
N ILE A 187 -18.35 -15.32 1.50
CA ILE A 187 -19.25 -14.94 0.41
C ILE A 187 -20.69 -14.76 0.93
N SER A 188 -21.14 -15.60 1.86
CA SER A 188 -22.45 -15.44 2.51
C SER A 188 -22.56 -14.13 3.25
N ASP A 189 -21.58 -13.76 4.07
CA ASP A 189 -21.60 -12.52 4.85
C ASP A 189 -21.46 -11.26 3.97
N PHE A 190 -20.58 -11.28 2.95
CA PHE A 190 -20.53 -10.16 1.99
C PHE A 190 -21.84 -10.03 1.20
N GLY A 191 -22.51 -11.17 0.87
CA GLY A 191 -23.83 -11.18 0.23
C GLY A 191 -24.91 -10.53 1.11
N GLU A 192 -24.93 -10.83 2.41
CA GLU A 192 -25.84 -10.18 3.36
C GLU A 192 -25.53 -8.68 3.51
N ALA A 193 -24.24 -8.31 3.59
CA ALA A 193 -23.83 -6.92 3.60
C ALA A 193 -24.29 -6.17 2.33
N TYR A 194 -24.09 -6.74 1.15
CA TYR A 194 -24.55 -6.18 -0.12
C TYR A 194 -26.07 -5.96 -0.16
N ARG A 195 -26.84 -6.88 0.42
CA ARG A 195 -28.31 -6.78 0.48
C ARG A 195 -28.80 -5.70 1.44
N LEU A 196 -28.10 -5.49 2.57
CA LEU A 196 -28.53 -4.65 3.69
C LEU A 196 -28.02 -3.21 3.59
N LEU A 197 -26.84 -3.01 3.01
CA LEU A 197 -26.16 -1.72 3.00
C LEU A 197 -26.79 -0.75 1.99
N PRO A 198 -26.81 0.56 2.30
CA PRO A 198 -27.22 1.58 1.34
C PRO A 198 -26.18 1.80 0.25
N ASN A 199 -26.62 2.34 -0.89
CA ASN A 199 -25.73 2.68 -2.01
C ASN A 199 -24.65 3.72 -1.64
N LYS A 200 -24.94 4.57 -0.65
CA LYS A 200 -24.03 5.59 -0.14
C LYS A 200 -23.92 5.47 1.36
N GLY A 201 -22.70 5.44 1.89
CA GLY A 201 -22.44 5.45 3.32
C GLY A 201 -22.92 6.73 4.01
N GLU A 202 -23.18 6.68 5.30
CA GLU A 202 -23.62 7.80 6.13
C GLU A 202 -22.60 8.95 6.13
N SER A 203 -21.32 8.62 6.00
CA SER A 203 -20.20 9.55 5.86
C SER A 203 -19.08 8.94 5.03
N ILE A 204 -18.08 9.74 4.68
CA ILE A 204 -16.86 9.27 4.02
C ILE A 204 -16.19 8.21 4.92
N GLY A 205 -15.75 7.11 4.31
CA GLY A 205 -15.13 5.98 5.02
C GLY A 205 -16.10 4.97 5.64
N ARG A 206 -17.42 5.24 5.62
CA ARG A 206 -18.42 4.23 6.02
C ARG A 206 -18.68 3.24 4.90
N ILE A 207 -18.72 1.95 5.27
CA ILE A 207 -18.97 0.84 4.36
C ILE A 207 -20.34 1.03 3.71
N ASN A 208 -20.41 0.82 2.40
CA ASN A 208 -21.62 0.92 1.59
C ASN A 208 -21.80 -0.34 0.74
N LYS A 209 -22.91 -0.41 0.01
CA LYS A 209 -23.24 -1.54 -0.86
C LYS A 209 -22.15 -1.87 -1.86
N TYR A 210 -21.48 -0.87 -2.43
CA TYR A 210 -20.45 -1.09 -3.45
C TYR A 210 -19.13 -1.57 -2.87
N ALA A 211 -18.83 -1.21 -1.61
CA ALA A 211 -17.74 -1.85 -0.88
C ALA A 211 -18.01 -3.35 -0.69
N ALA A 212 -19.25 -3.72 -0.33
CA ALA A 212 -19.64 -5.13 -0.23
C ALA A 212 -19.59 -5.85 -1.59
N ALA A 213 -20.03 -5.20 -2.67
CA ALA A 213 -19.97 -5.74 -4.04
C ALA A 213 -18.50 -5.97 -4.50
N HIS A 214 -17.60 -5.01 -4.26
CA HIS A 214 -16.16 -5.14 -4.54
C HIS A 214 -15.56 -6.37 -3.86
N PHE A 215 -15.75 -6.48 -2.53
CA PHE A 215 -15.20 -7.62 -1.78
C PHE A 215 -15.88 -8.93 -2.10
N LEU A 216 -17.16 -8.91 -2.50
CA LEU A 216 -17.86 -10.09 -3.00
C LEU A 216 -17.26 -10.57 -4.32
N ALA A 217 -17.02 -9.66 -5.29
CA ALA A 217 -16.31 -9.97 -6.53
C ALA A 217 -14.92 -10.54 -6.22
N LYS A 218 -14.18 -9.88 -5.33
CA LYS A 218 -12.82 -10.30 -4.94
C LYS A 218 -12.80 -11.68 -4.27
N ALA A 219 -13.74 -11.97 -3.36
CA ALA A 219 -13.84 -13.28 -2.70
C ALA A 219 -14.17 -14.40 -3.69
N HIS A 220 -15.07 -14.14 -4.65
CA HIS A 220 -15.36 -15.09 -5.74
C HIS A 220 -14.12 -15.34 -6.61
N LEU A 221 -13.38 -14.28 -7.00
CA LEU A 221 -12.15 -14.41 -7.79
C LEU A 221 -11.09 -15.25 -7.07
N PHE A 222 -10.91 -15.03 -5.76
CA PHE A 222 -9.97 -15.78 -4.93
C PHE A 222 -10.38 -17.25 -4.80
N ARG A 223 -11.66 -17.55 -4.53
CA ARG A 223 -12.15 -18.94 -4.47
C ARG A 223 -11.96 -19.65 -5.80
N ALA A 224 -12.19 -18.96 -6.92
CA ALA A 224 -11.97 -19.51 -8.26
C ALA A 224 -10.49 -19.66 -8.65
N SER A 225 -9.52 -19.21 -7.84
CA SER A 225 -8.11 -19.12 -8.23
C SER A 225 -7.40 -20.48 -8.34
N GLU A 226 -6.25 -20.46 -9.02
CA GLU A 226 -5.37 -21.61 -9.19
C GLU A 226 -4.86 -22.18 -7.87
N LEU A 227 -4.74 -21.33 -6.84
CA LEU A 227 -4.31 -21.72 -5.50
C LEU A 227 -5.19 -22.85 -4.93
N TYR A 228 -6.47 -22.85 -5.25
CA TYR A 228 -7.47 -23.76 -4.73
C TYR A 228 -7.99 -24.76 -5.77
N SER A 229 -7.24 -24.98 -6.85
CA SER A 229 -7.61 -25.89 -7.96
C SER A 229 -7.85 -27.35 -7.55
N ASP A 230 -7.41 -27.75 -6.36
CA ASP A 230 -7.62 -29.09 -5.80
C ASP A 230 -9.07 -29.35 -5.36
N TRP A 231 -9.87 -28.28 -5.04
CA TRP A 231 -11.26 -28.45 -4.57
C TRP A 231 -12.28 -27.49 -5.21
N ASN A 232 -11.84 -26.41 -5.89
CA ASN A 232 -12.74 -25.34 -6.33
C ASN A 232 -13.46 -25.60 -7.67
N SER A 233 -13.23 -26.71 -8.34
CA SER A 233 -13.71 -26.96 -9.71
C SER A 233 -15.22 -26.73 -9.91
N ASN A 234 -16.05 -27.03 -8.89
CA ASN A 234 -17.48 -26.81 -8.93
C ASN A 234 -17.93 -25.36 -8.82
N TYR A 235 -17.03 -24.48 -8.39
CA TYR A 235 -17.31 -23.06 -8.15
C TYR A 235 -16.82 -22.15 -9.27
N VAL A 236 -15.73 -22.50 -9.96
CA VAL A 236 -15.00 -21.62 -10.89
C VAL A 236 -15.92 -20.92 -11.89
N ALA A 237 -16.80 -21.64 -12.57
CA ALA A 237 -17.64 -21.02 -13.61
C ALA A 237 -18.61 -19.98 -13.03
N SER A 238 -19.31 -20.32 -11.94
CA SER A 238 -20.24 -19.40 -11.27
C SER A 238 -19.54 -18.25 -10.59
N ASP A 239 -18.34 -18.48 -10.06
CA ASP A 239 -17.54 -17.45 -9.42
C ASP A 239 -17.04 -16.42 -10.42
N LEU A 240 -16.56 -16.84 -11.59
CA LEU A 240 -16.17 -15.90 -12.65
C LEU A 240 -17.36 -15.08 -13.18
N ASP A 241 -18.55 -15.65 -13.24
CA ASP A 241 -19.77 -14.92 -13.57
C ASP A 241 -20.12 -13.89 -12.50
N ALA A 242 -19.99 -14.24 -11.22
CA ALA A 242 -20.20 -13.33 -10.09
C ALA A 242 -19.19 -12.16 -10.09
N VAL A 243 -17.90 -12.44 -10.38
CA VAL A 243 -16.88 -11.38 -10.53
C VAL A 243 -17.29 -10.38 -11.61
N ILE A 244 -17.72 -10.86 -12.78
CA ILE A 244 -18.17 -9.97 -13.86
C ILE A 244 -19.38 -9.16 -13.43
N GLN A 245 -20.37 -9.78 -12.78
CA GLN A 245 -21.57 -9.10 -12.33
C GLN A 245 -21.27 -8.00 -11.33
N TYR A 246 -20.67 -8.33 -10.19
CA TYR A 246 -20.46 -7.40 -9.10
C TYR A 246 -19.39 -6.36 -9.42
N GLY A 247 -18.29 -6.76 -10.08
CA GLY A 247 -17.24 -5.82 -10.51
C GLY A 247 -17.76 -4.81 -11.53
N SER A 248 -18.61 -5.21 -12.48
CA SER A 248 -19.23 -4.27 -13.43
C SER A 248 -20.15 -3.27 -12.72
N GLU A 249 -20.98 -3.74 -11.77
CA GLU A 249 -21.85 -2.87 -10.97
C GLU A 249 -21.04 -1.82 -10.19
N VAL A 250 -19.90 -2.24 -9.62
CA VAL A 250 -19.00 -1.32 -8.90
C VAL A 250 -18.42 -0.26 -9.83
N VAL A 251 -17.90 -0.63 -11.00
CA VAL A 251 -17.31 0.30 -11.95
C VAL A 251 -18.33 1.31 -12.50
N ASP A 252 -19.58 0.87 -12.70
CA ASP A 252 -20.68 1.76 -13.12
C ASP A 252 -21.03 2.78 -12.04
N ALA A 253 -21.01 2.39 -10.77
CA ALA A 253 -21.33 3.26 -9.63
C ALA A 253 -20.16 4.13 -9.18
N HIS A 254 -18.95 3.65 -9.34
CA HIS A 254 -17.69 4.29 -8.97
C HIS A 254 -16.79 4.42 -10.21
N PRO A 255 -17.13 5.32 -11.16
CA PRO A 255 -16.36 5.49 -12.39
C PRO A 255 -14.93 5.92 -12.08
N LEU A 256 -14.00 5.47 -12.94
CA LEU A 256 -12.59 5.85 -12.88
C LEU A 256 -12.45 7.37 -12.95
N CYS A 257 -11.46 7.90 -12.22
CA CYS A 257 -11.03 9.29 -12.37
C CYS A 257 -10.65 9.58 -13.82
N SER A 258 -10.90 10.80 -14.26
CA SER A 258 -10.57 11.24 -15.62
C SER A 258 -9.06 11.34 -15.84
N ASP A 259 -8.31 11.53 -14.74
CA ASP A 259 -6.87 11.54 -14.69
C ASP A 259 -6.40 10.73 -13.48
N TYR A 260 -5.37 9.91 -13.71
CA TYR A 260 -4.74 9.12 -12.67
C TYR A 260 -4.21 9.96 -11.50
N VAL A 261 -3.79 11.19 -11.78
CA VAL A 261 -3.27 12.12 -10.79
C VAL A 261 -4.30 12.52 -9.73
N GLU A 262 -5.58 12.53 -10.07
CA GLU A 262 -6.66 12.91 -9.14
C GLU A 262 -6.69 12.04 -7.86
N LEU A 263 -6.17 10.81 -7.93
CA LEU A 263 -6.03 9.90 -6.79
C LEU A 263 -4.87 10.28 -5.86
N TRP A 264 -3.80 10.86 -6.41
CA TRP A 264 -2.51 10.94 -5.73
C TRP A 264 -2.06 12.36 -5.38
N ASP A 265 -2.65 13.39 -5.98
CA ASP A 265 -2.35 14.79 -5.67
C ASP A 265 -2.94 15.19 -4.32
N TYR A 266 -2.21 14.86 -3.26
CA TYR A 266 -2.62 15.07 -1.89
C TYR A 266 -2.13 16.41 -1.38
N GLU A 267 -3.05 17.31 -1.03
CA GLU A 267 -2.74 18.63 -0.51
C GLU A 267 -2.99 18.75 1.01
N GLN A 268 -4.04 18.11 1.51
CA GLN A 268 -4.45 18.21 2.91
C GLN A 268 -5.41 17.07 3.30
N PRO A 269 -5.57 16.78 4.60
CA PRO A 269 -6.56 15.81 5.10
C PRO A 269 -7.98 16.15 4.62
N ASN A 270 -8.72 15.13 4.24
CA ASN A 270 -10.05 15.26 3.64
C ASN A 270 -10.07 16.13 2.36
N GLY A 271 -8.97 16.13 1.62
CA GLY A 271 -8.82 16.83 0.35
C GLY A 271 -9.65 16.27 -0.79
N ALA A 272 -9.47 16.83 -1.99
CA ALA A 272 -10.24 16.42 -3.18
C ALA A 272 -9.91 14.99 -3.59
N ASN A 273 -8.63 14.58 -3.55
CA ASN A 273 -8.16 13.25 -3.93
C ASN A 273 -8.75 12.12 -3.08
N GLU A 274 -9.16 12.40 -1.84
CA GLU A 274 -9.77 11.42 -0.94
C GLU A 274 -11.29 11.25 -1.16
N LYS A 275 -11.88 12.09 -2.04
CA LYS A 275 -13.32 12.13 -2.32
C LYS A 275 -13.67 11.79 -3.76
N VAL A 276 -12.69 11.36 -4.55
CA VAL A 276 -12.93 11.01 -5.95
C VAL A 276 -13.82 9.78 -6.08
N SER A 277 -14.58 9.72 -7.17
CA SER A 277 -15.56 8.65 -7.40
C SER A 277 -14.94 7.26 -7.45
N GLU A 278 -13.71 7.13 -7.87
CA GLU A 278 -12.98 5.88 -8.00
C GLU A 278 -12.70 5.19 -6.65
N VAL A 279 -12.60 5.95 -5.56
CA VAL A 279 -12.42 5.40 -4.20
C VAL A 279 -13.75 4.86 -3.67
N ILE A 280 -13.79 3.56 -3.40
CA ILE A 280 -14.97 2.85 -2.89
C ILE A 280 -14.99 2.83 -1.36
N LEU A 281 -13.82 2.53 -0.77
CA LEU A 281 -13.62 2.46 0.68
C LEU A 281 -12.21 2.87 1.03
N ALA A 282 -12.06 3.73 2.04
CA ALA A 282 -10.78 4.13 2.59
C ALA A 282 -10.79 4.10 4.12
N ALA A 283 -9.67 3.68 4.71
CA ALA A 283 -9.41 3.87 6.13
C ALA A 283 -9.10 5.34 6.40
N GLN A 284 -9.88 5.94 7.27
CA GLN A 284 -9.85 7.39 7.51
C GLN A 284 -8.71 7.76 8.46
N PHE A 285 -7.86 8.68 8.04
CA PHE A 285 -6.83 9.31 8.85
C PHE A 285 -7.00 10.83 8.80
N SER A 286 -6.39 11.53 9.73
CA SER A 286 -6.43 12.99 9.78
C SER A 286 -5.24 13.53 10.60
N ASN A 287 -5.19 14.84 10.79
CA ASN A 287 -4.25 15.47 11.71
C ASN A 287 -4.74 15.50 13.18
N ASP A 288 -5.87 14.87 13.48
CA ASP A 288 -6.36 14.68 14.85
C ASP A 288 -5.73 13.39 15.44
N GLU A 289 -4.89 13.54 16.45
CA GLU A 289 -4.17 12.45 17.11
C GLU A 289 -5.10 11.38 17.67
N SER A 290 -6.30 11.74 18.12
CA SER A 290 -7.29 10.79 18.65
C SER A 290 -7.76 9.78 17.60
N THR A 291 -7.62 10.09 16.32
CA THR A 291 -8.05 9.25 15.20
C THR A 291 -6.93 8.38 14.61
N TRP A 292 -5.67 8.57 15.02
CA TRP A 292 -4.51 7.91 14.39
C TRP A 292 -4.46 6.39 14.60
N GLY A 293 -5.14 5.87 15.62
CA GLY A 293 -5.01 4.47 16.00
C GLY A 293 -3.60 4.18 16.53
N HIS A 294 -2.93 3.14 16.02
CA HIS A 294 -1.60 2.74 16.52
C HIS A 294 -0.53 3.79 16.20
N TYR A 295 -0.36 4.16 14.90
CA TYR A 295 0.68 5.11 14.45
C TYR A 295 0.22 6.05 13.32
N GLY A 296 -1.07 6.23 13.07
CA GLY A 296 -1.56 6.94 11.90
C GLY A 296 -1.27 6.16 10.61
N ASN A 297 -1.33 6.83 9.45
CA ASN A 297 -0.95 6.21 8.19
C ASN A 297 0.56 6.21 8.02
N GLN A 298 1.19 5.04 7.98
CA GLN A 298 2.65 4.90 7.85
C GLN A 298 3.13 4.62 6.42
N MET A 299 2.25 4.50 5.44
CA MET A 299 2.63 4.19 4.06
C MET A 299 3.66 5.19 3.48
N HIS A 300 3.60 6.45 3.93
CA HIS A 300 4.55 7.50 3.54
C HIS A 300 6.01 7.25 4.00
N LEU A 301 6.25 6.26 4.86
CA LEU A 301 7.59 5.94 5.40
C LEU A 301 8.31 4.83 4.64
N TYR A 302 7.56 3.94 3.98
CA TYR A 302 8.11 2.66 3.51
C TYR A 302 8.74 2.75 2.14
N TYR A 303 8.17 3.55 1.26
CA TYR A 303 8.59 3.69 -0.14
C TYR A 303 9.63 4.78 -0.44
N PRO A 304 9.82 5.84 0.39
CA PRO A 304 10.83 6.83 0.10
C PRO A 304 12.23 6.25 0.04
N ALA A 305 12.98 6.59 -1.00
CA ALA A 305 14.41 6.29 -1.08
C ALA A 305 15.21 7.10 -0.06
N VAL A 306 16.40 6.65 0.27
CA VAL A 306 17.36 7.42 1.08
C VAL A 306 17.96 8.53 0.21
N TYR A 307 17.27 9.67 0.12
CA TYR A 307 17.71 10.83 -0.69
C TYR A 307 18.67 11.74 0.06
N GLN A 308 18.98 11.47 1.31
CA GLN A 308 19.89 12.24 2.17
C GLN A 308 20.86 11.28 2.89
N GLY A 309 21.91 11.82 3.49
CA GLY A 309 22.86 11.01 4.26
C GLY A 309 24.21 11.71 4.38
N ASN A 310 25.12 11.11 5.15
CA ASN A 310 26.47 11.64 5.32
C ASN A 310 27.37 11.41 4.10
N ASP A 311 26.99 10.49 3.22
CA ASP A 311 27.66 10.14 1.97
C ASP A 311 27.28 11.05 0.80
N ILE A 312 26.23 11.86 0.95
CA ILE A 312 25.78 12.85 -0.03
C ILE A 312 25.53 14.19 0.67
N GLY A 313 26.36 15.17 0.37
CA GLY A 313 26.19 16.54 0.83
C GLY A 313 25.12 17.30 0.02
N GLY A 314 24.63 18.40 0.55
CA GLY A 314 23.66 19.27 -0.14
C GLY A 314 22.19 18.85 -0.01
N CYS A 315 21.92 17.61 0.41
CA CYS A 315 20.58 17.10 0.63
C CYS A 315 20.40 16.69 2.10
N LYS A 316 19.45 17.31 2.79
CA LYS A 316 19.04 16.96 4.15
C LYS A 316 17.57 16.57 4.14
N ARG A 317 17.17 15.77 5.14
CA ARG A 317 15.75 15.38 5.28
C ARG A 317 14.87 16.61 5.38
N ASP A 318 13.81 16.61 4.59
CA ASP A 318 12.79 17.64 4.63
C ASP A 318 11.37 17.01 4.51
N ILE A 319 10.35 17.86 4.67
CA ILE A 319 8.97 17.41 4.64
C ILE A 319 8.55 16.97 3.22
N SER A 320 9.09 17.60 2.20
CA SER A 320 8.75 17.35 0.80
C SER A 320 9.37 16.06 0.27
N GLY A 321 10.60 15.73 0.65
CA GLY A 321 11.27 14.47 0.30
C GLY A 321 10.76 13.27 1.11
N GLY A 322 10.10 13.51 2.23
CA GLY A 322 9.55 12.49 3.11
C GLY A 322 10.54 12.01 4.17
N ARG A 323 10.04 11.17 5.07
CA ARG A 323 10.84 10.47 6.07
C ARG A 323 11.04 9.03 5.63
N GLU A 324 12.24 8.70 5.23
CA GLU A 324 12.57 7.36 4.74
C GLU A 324 12.83 6.36 5.89
N PHE A 325 12.15 5.21 5.85
CA PHE A 325 12.47 4.06 6.70
C PHE A 325 13.26 2.99 5.94
N SER A 326 13.34 3.11 4.62
CA SER A 326 14.14 2.23 3.75
C SER A 326 13.78 0.75 3.90
N TYR A 327 12.51 0.44 3.95
CA TYR A 327 12.06 -0.95 4.02
C TYR A 327 12.00 -1.59 2.64
N VAL A 328 11.51 -0.88 1.64
CA VAL A 328 11.36 -1.41 0.28
C VAL A 328 11.96 -0.48 -0.77
N SER A 329 12.38 -1.08 -1.86
CA SER A 329 12.98 -0.47 -3.03
C SER A 329 12.36 -1.04 -4.29
N ALA A 330 12.06 -0.21 -5.27
CA ALA A 330 11.55 -0.66 -6.56
C ALA A 330 12.58 -1.57 -7.26
N THR A 331 12.11 -2.68 -7.80
CA THR A 331 12.94 -3.65 -8.52
C THR A 331 13.17 -3.23 -9.97
N GLU A 332 14.01 -3.98 -10.66
CA GLU A 332 14.20 -3.85 -12.12
C GLU A 332 12.90 -4.09 -12.87
N TYR A 333 12.10 -5.10 -12.47
CA TYR A 333 10.78 -5.37 -13.05
C TYR A 333 9.87 -4.13 -12.98
N THR A 334 9.81 -3.45 -11.84
CA THR A 334 8.99 -2.24 -11.67
C THR A 334 9.42 -1.11 -12.60
N MET A 335 10.70 -1.00 -12.92
CA MET A 335 11.18 -0.01 -13.90
C MET A 335 10.95 -0.44 -15.35
N GLN A 336 10.91 -1.75 -15.62
CA GLN A 336 10.80 -2.33 -16.95
C GLN A 336 9.34 -2.43 -17.42
N VAL A 337 8.40 -2.74 -16.55
CA VAL A 337 7.01 -3.10 -16.89
C VAL A 337 6.22 -1.98 -17.55
N PHE A 338 6.66 -0.71 -17.44
CA PHE A 338 5.99 0.45 -18.01
C PHE A 338 6.51 0.82 -19.41
N ASP A 339 5.62 1.21 -20.31
CA ASP A 339 5.96 2.01 -21.48
C ASP A 339 6.25 3.45 -21.01
N ARG A 340 7.48 3.71 -20.58
CA ARG A 340 7.84 5.00 -19.97
C ARG A 340 7.71 6.22 -20.88
N VAL A 341 7.51 6.02 -22.19
CA VAL A 341 7.26 7.12 -23.14
C VAL A 341 5.78 7.47 -23.20
N ASN A 342 4.89 6.46 -23.22
CA ASN A 342 3.48 6.65 -23.50
C ASN A 342 2.57 6.50 -22.28
N ASP A 343 3.01 5.73 -21.26
CA ASP A 343 2.27 5.50 -19.99
C ASP A 343 2.67 6.56 -18.97
N SER A 344 1.74 7.43 -18.62
CA SER A 344 1.98 8.51 -17.66
C SER A 344 2.10 8.01 -16.21
N ARG A 345 1.63 6.80 -15.91
CA ARG A 345 1.53 6.28 -14.54
C ARG A 345 2.90 6.13 -13.88
N PHE A 346 3.96 5.76 -14.61
CA PHE A 346 5.31 5.71 -14.06
C PHE A 346 5.72 7.09 -13.50
N TRP A 347 5.62 8.12 -14.32
CA TRP A 347 6.05 9.48 -13.96
C TRP A 347 5.14 10.16 -12.94
N LYS A 348 3.89 9.72 -12.83
CA LYS A 348 2.90 10.15 -11.83
C LYS A 348 2.96 9.33 -10.54
N SER A 349 3.81 8.30 -10.47
CA SER A 349 3.92 7.41 -9.30
C SER A 349 5.33 7.31 -8.72
N PHE A 350 6.37 7.79 -9.41
CA PHE A 350 7.74 7.65 -8.94
C PHE A 350 8.50 8.98 -8.93
N ILE A 351 9.26 9.20 -7.85
CA ILE A 351 10.13 10.37 -7.70
C ILE A 351 11.46 10.05 -8.34
N THR A 352 11.86 10.88 -9.29
CA THR A 352 13.16 10.76 -9.98
C THR A 352 14.10 11.95 -9.75
N CYS A 353 13.64 12.98 -9.02
CA CYS A 353 14.43 14.18 -8.73
C CYS A 353 14.23 14.66 -7.29
N TYR A 354 15.29 15.15 -6.67
CA TYR A 354 15.27 15.79 -5.36
C TYR A 354 16.02 17.12 -5.40
N GLY A 355 15.39 18.18 -4.90
CA GLY A 355 16.02 19.49 -4.73
C GLY A 355 17.09 19.49 -3.63
N ALA A 356 18.20 20.15 -3.87
CA ALA A 356 19.19 20.43 -2.85
C ALA A 356 18.65 21.49 -1.87
N ASN A 357 18.87 21.28 -0.58
CA ASN A 357 18.36 22.16 0.46
C ASN A 357 19.44 22.59 1.48
N GLU A 358 20.71 22.27 1.23
CA GLU A 358 21.83 22.68 2.08
C GLU A 358 23.10 22.97 1.29
N THR A 359 23.24 24.21 0.81
CA THR A 359 24.43 24.68 0.06
C THR A 359 25.73 24.42 0.82
N LYS A 360 25.74 24.56 2.16
CA LYS A 360 26.96 24.46 2.97
C LYS A 360 27.69 23.13 2.79
N SER A 361 26.95 22.02 2.75
CA SER A 361 27.52 20.67 2.61
C SER A 361 27.52 20.17 1.16
N ALA A 362 27.04 20.94 0.19
CA ALA A 362 27.08 20.56 -1.21
C ALA A 362 28.54 20.32 -1.68
N PRO A 363 28.76 19.30 -2.54
CA PRO A 363 30.09 18.97 -3.03
C PRO A 363 30.68 20.11 -3.86
N THR A 364 32.02 20.16 -3.91
CA THR A 364 32.76 21.13 -4.72
C THR A 364 33.47 20.43 -5.89
N TRP A 365 33.72 21.17 -6.93
CA TRP A 365 34.59 20.73 -8.02
C TRP A 365 36.04 20.63 -7.53
N THR A 366 36.68 19.50 -7.77
CA THR A 366 38.07 19.24 -7.42
C THR A 366 38.97 19.42 -8.65
N ALA A 367 40.29 19.52 -8.45
CA ALA A 367 41.25 19.57 -9.53
C ALA A 367 41.13 18.36 -10.49
N GLU A 368 40.81 17.18 -9.96
CA GLU A 368 40.63 15.94 -10.73
C GLU A 368 39.36 15.99 -11.62
N ASP A 369 38.33 16.73 -11.19
CA ASP A 369 37.09 16.86 -11.93
C ASP A 369 37.19 17.83 -13.12
N MET A 370 38.15 18.78 -13.07
CA MET A 370 38.24 19.90 -14.02
C MET A 370 38.29 19.48 -15.50
N PRO A 371 38.97 18.36 -15.91
CA PRO A 371 38.92 17.92 -17.29
C PRO A 371 37.53 17.59 -17.83
N TYR A 372 36.59 17.27 -16.94
CA TYR A 372 35.23 16.85 -17.25
C TYR A 372 34.20 17.92 -16.90
N ALA A 373 34.62 19.00 -16.26
CA ALA A 373 33.74 20.06 -15.79
C ALA A 373 33.02 20.75 -16.97
N PRO A 374 31.79 21.24 -16.78
CA PRO A 374 31.13 22.14 -17.73
C PRO A 374 31.93 23.44 -17.93
N ALA A 375 31.70 24.10 -19.03
CA ALA A 375 32.38 25.36 -19.36
C ALA A 375 32.08 26.45 -18.30
N GLY A 376 33.10 27.18 -17.85
CA GLY A 376 32.97 28.28 -16.91
C GLY A 376 33.09 27.89 -15.43
N VAL A 377 33.10 26.61 -15.10
CA VAL A 377 33.29 26.10 -13.74
C VAL A 377 34.76 26.22 -13.34
N LYS A 378 35.03 26.48 -12.06
CA LYS A 378 36.36 26.54 -11.47
C LYS A 378 36.51 25.54 -10.32
N GLU A 379 37.73 25.10 -10.09
CA GLU A 379 38.08 24.35 -8.88
C GLU A 379 37.62 25.09 -7.62
N GLY A 380 36.97 24.38 -6.70
CA GLY A 380 36.41 24.93 -5.46
C GLY A 380 34.97 25.45 -5.58
N ASP A 381 34.46 25.68 -6.78
CA ASP A 381 33.04 26.03 -6.95
C ASP A 381 32.12 24.91 -6.43
N LYS A 382 30.98 25.28 -5.87
CA LYS A 382 29.94 24.30 -5.50
C LYS A 382 29.37 23.66 -6.76
N ARG A 383 29.14 22.33 -6.72
CA ARG A 383 28.52 21.63 -7.87
C ARG A 383 27.04 22.01 -8.04
N PHE A 384 26.37 22.31 -6.94
CA PHE A 384 25.00 22.84 -6.89
C PHE A 384 24.78 23.58 -5.56
N SER A 385 23.72 24.37 -5.49
CA SER A 385 23.31 25.15 -4.33
C SER A 385 21.91 24.79 -3.86
N GLY A 386 21.50 25.26 -2.69
CA GLY A 386 20.11 25.13 -2.21
C GLY A 386 19.14 25.80 -3.17
N GLY A 387 18.05 25.07 -3.48
CA GLY A 387 17.09 25.48 -4.49
C GLY A 387 17.37 24.95 -5.90
N GLU A 388 18.53 24.33 -6.12
CA GLU A 388 18.87 23.66 -7.38
C GLU A 388 18.63 22.15 -7.29
N LEU A 389 18.68 21.46 -8.45
CA LEU A 389 18.61 20.01 -8.48
C LEU A 389 19.86 19.38 -7.81
N GLY A 390 19.66 18.59 -6.76
CA GLY A 390 20.74 17.94 -6.03
C GLY A 390 20.96 16.49 -6.41
N MET A 391 19.88 15.77 -6.70
CA MET A 391 19.90 14.34 -7.03
C MET A 391 18.89 14.00 -8.10
N LYS A 392 19.25 13.10 -9.02
CA LYS A 392 18.35 12.57 -10.03
C LYS A 392 18.59 11.10 -10.35
N TYR A 393 17.54 10.46 -10.85
CA TYR A 393 17.56 9.10 -11.36
C TYR A 393 17.26 9.11 -12.86
N ILE A 394 18.11 8.46 -13.63
CA ILE A 394 17.95 8.26 -15.08
C ILE A 394 17.50 6.82 -15.29
N VAL A 395 16.23 6.66 -15.62
CA VAL A 395 15.61 5.36 -15.88
C VAL A 395 15.60 5.13 -17.39
N ASN A 396 16.82 4.98 -17.93
CA ASN A 396 17.07 4.77 -19.36
C ASN A 396 16.95 3.30 -19.77
N ASP A 397 17.04 3.04 -21.06
CA ASP A 397 16.97 1.71 -21.65
C ASP A 397 18.37 1.18 -22.08
N PRO A 398 18.52 -0.14 -22.28
CA PRO A 398 19.74 -0.72 -22.82
C PRO A 398 20.15 -0.06 -24.15
N GLY A 399 21.44 0.16 -24.33
CA GLY A 399 21.97 0.82 -25.53
C GLY A 399 22.04 2.35 -25.46
N ASP A 400 21.60 2.98 -24.39
CA ASP A 400 21.86 4.40 -24.15
C ASP A 400 23.36 4.63 -23.91
N ASN A 401 24.02 5.29 -24.85
CA ASN A 401 25.47 5.52 -24.82
C ASN A 401 25.87 6.89 -24.23
N ARG A 402 24.93 7.66 -23.71
CA ARG A 402 25.19 9.01 -23.16
C ARG A 402 25.88 8.99 -21.81
N TYR A 403 25.70 7.93 -21.01
CA TYR A 403 26.14 7.88 -19.62
C TYR A 403 27.31 6.92 -19.44
N GLU A 404 28.36 7.41 -18.80
CA GLU A 404 29.55 6.65 -18.44
C GLU A 404 29.85 6.81 -16.94
N LYS A 405 30.31 5.73 -16.31
CA LYS A 405 30.72 5.79 -14.89
C LYS A 405 32.04 6.54 -14.79
N TYR A 406 32.13 7.51 -13.88
CA TYR A 406 33.40 8.17 -13.60
C TYR A 406 34.37 7.18 -12.92
N PRO A 407 35.59 7.01 -13.43
CA PRO A 407 36.54 6.00 -12.92
C PRO A 407 36.87 6.21 -11.43
N ASN A 408 36.84 5.13 -10.67
CA ASN A 408 37.15 5.09 -9.22
C ASN A 408 36.31 5.99 -8.31
N ALA A 409 35.24 6.57 -8.82
CA ALA A 409 34.31 7.39 -8.06
C ALA A 409 33.10 6.58 -7.56
N PRO A 410 32.36 7.12 -6.58
CA PRO A 410 31.07 6.55 -6.19
C PRO A 410 30.11 6.44 -7.38
N ALA A 411 29.20 5.45 -7.35
CA ALA A 411 28.28 5.13 -8.45
C ALA A 411 27.41 6.31 -8.93
N TYR A 412 27.23 7.32 -8.10
CA TYR A 412 26.46 8.52 -8.42
C TYR A 412 27.27 9.64 -9.08
N THR A 413 28.58 9.46 -9.30
CA THR A 413 29.41 10.42 -10.06
C THR A 413 29.49 9.91 -11.51
N VAL A 414 28.79 10.60 -12.39
CA VAL A 414 28.48 10.13 -13.73
C VAL A 414 28.89 11.17 -14.77
N LEU A 415 29.46 10.70 -15.89
CA LEU A 415 29.66 11.50 -17.08
C LEU A 415 28.45 11.34 -18.01
N LYS A 416 27.94 12.44 -18.51
CA LYS A 416 26.97 12.50 -19.61
C LYS A 416 27.66 13.16 -20.81
N ASP A 417 27.75 12.45 -21.91
CA ASP A 417 28.42 12.92 -23.14
C ASP A 417 29.85 13.44 -22.87
N GLY A 418 30.58 12.73 -22.01
CA GLY A 418 31.95 13.07 -21.61
C GLY A 418 32.08 14.25 -20.64
N LYS A 419 30.99 14.80 -20.14
CA LYS A 419 30.97 15.86 -19.12
C LYS A 419 30.38 15.35 -17.81
N MET A 420 30.99 15.74 -16.70
CA MET A 420 30.51 15.34 -15.38
C MET A 420 29.19 16.02 -15.05
N CYS A 421 28.21 15.22 -14.58
CA CYS A 421 26.94 15.76 -14.08
C CYS A 421 27.18 16.58 -12.80
N ASN A 422 26.55 17.76 -12.69
CA ASN A 422 26.63 18.60 -11.49
C ASN A 422 26.01 17.90 -10.27
N THR A 423 24.90 17.18 -10.49
CA THR A 423 24.10 16.52 -9.47
C THR A 423 24.58 15.12 -9.15
N TYR A 424 24.17 14.57 -8.01
CA TYR A 424 24.22 13.13 -7.80
C TYR A 424 23.28 12.47 -8.81
N THR A 425 23.84 11.64 -9.70
CA THR A 425 23.09 11.05 -10.82
C THR A 425 23.17 9.53 -10.72
N TYR A 426 22.03 8.88 -10.54
CA TYR A 426 21.90 7.42 -10.56
C TYR A 426 21.37 7.01 -11.93
N VAL A 427 22.05 6.12 -12.62
CA VAL A 427 21.73 5.70 -13.98
C VAL A 427 21.45 4.22 -14.00
N ARG A 428 20.36 3.81 -14.65
CA ARG A 428 19.98 2.39 -14.78
C ARG A 428 20.89 1.61 -15.68
N TYR A 429 21.26 2.17 -16.84
CA TYR A 429 22.20 1.55 -17.79
C TYR A 429 23.31 2.52 -18.16
N PHE A 430 24.55 2.11 -17.93
CA PHE A 430 25.71 2.81 -18.47
C PHE A 430 26.07 2.29 -19.87
N LYS A 431 26.79 3.08 -20.63
CA LYS A 431 27.31 2.77 -21.95
C LYS A 431 28.02 1.41 -21.97
N GLY A 432 27.62 0.56 -22.90
CA GLY A 432 28.18 -0.78 -23.08
C GLY A 432 27.66 -1.83 -22.10
N GLN A 433 26.66 -1.52 -21.29
CA GLN A 433 26.02 -2.50 -20.41
C GLN A 433 24.72 -3.01 -21.03
N GLU A 434 24.51 -4.32 -20.95
CA GLU A 434 23.29 -5.01 -21.40
C GLU A 434 22.31 -5.21 -20.26
N HIS A 435 22.77 -5.10 -19.00
CA HIS A 435 21.98 -5.34 -17.80
C HIS A 435 22.05 -4.16 -16.83
N SER A 436 21.01 -3.94 -16.07
CA SER A 436 20.95 -2.95 -14.97
C SER A 436 21.65 -3.43 -13.70
N TRP A 437 22.27 -4.60 -13.72
CA TRP A 437 23.04 -5.15 -12.61
C TRP A 437 24.50 -5.43 -13.01
N ASN A 438 25.36 -5.54 -12.00
CA ASN A 438 26.74 -5.97 -12.13
C ASN A 438 26.95 -7.28 -11.37
N VAL A 439 28.09 -7.95 -11.67
CA VAL A 439 28.53 -9.12 -10.92
C VAL A 439 29.71 -8.71 -10.03
N ASN A 440 29.64 -9.06 -8.76
CA ASN A 440 30.77 -8.90 -7.87
C ASN A 440 31.81 -9.96 -8.22
N GLU A 441 32.95 -9.56 -8.79
CA GLU A 441 34.01 -10.46 -9.26
C GLU A 441 34.58 -11.37 -8.16
N LYS A 442 34.49 -10.94 -6.87
CA LYS A 442 35.04 -11.72 -5.75
C LYS A 442 34.06 -12.76 -5.22
N THR A 443 32.77 -12.48 -5.28
CA THR A 443 31.70 -13.33 -4.68
C THR A 443 30.83 -14.02 -5.71
N GLY A 444 30.85 -13.58 -6.97
CA GLY A 444 29.95 -14.04 -8.02
C GLY A 444 28.51 -13.57 -7.87
N ASN A 445 28.21 -12.77 -6.85
CA ASN A 445 26.84 -12.29 -6.60
C ASN A 445 26.49 -11.12 -7.51
N TYR A 446 25.26 -11.09 -7.96
CA TYR A 446 24.68 -9.97 -8.70
C TYR A 446 24.35 -8.82 -7.73
N TYR A 447 24.45 -7.58 -8.21
CA TYR A 447 24.00 -6.39 -7.51
C TYR A 447 23.55 -5.33 -8.51
N ASP A 448 22.52 -4.57 -8.16
CA ASP A 448 21.97 -3.53 -9.03
C ASP A 448 22.93 -2.36 -9.20
N ILE A 449 22.88 -1.72 -10.38
CA ILE A 449 23.67 -0.52 -10.68
C ILE A 449 23.19 0.64 -9.80
N ILE A 450 21.88 0.79 -9.65
CA ILE A 450 21.29 1.70 -8.67
C ILE A 450 21.19 0.95 -7.33
N PRO A 451 21.89 1.37 -6.28
CA PRO A 451 21.79 0.69 -4.97
C PRO A 451 20.36 0.70 -4.44
N HIS A 452 19.91 -0.39 -3.83
CA HIS A 452 18.54 -0.54 -3.30
C HIS A 452 18.09 0.65 -2.45
N LYS A 453 18.91 1.12 -1.50
CA LYS A 453 18.58 2.30 -0.69
C LYS A 453 18.41 3.61 -1.47
N ARG A 454 18.87 3.64 -2.74
CA ARG A 454 18.88 4.79 -3.65
C ARG A 454 18.04 4.57 -4.90
N SER A 455 17.10 3.63 -4.89
CA SER A 455 16.19 3.38 -6.01
C SER A 455 15.15 4.52 -6.17
N VAL A 456 14.45 4.53 -7.30
CA VAL A 456 13.30 5.42 -7.48
C VAL A 456 12.25 5.16 -6.40
N ALA A 457 11.66 6.20 -5.85
CA ALA A 457 10.72 6.11 -4.74
C ALA A 457 9.28 6.21 -5.23
N LEU A 458 8.42 5.29 -4.78
CA LEU A 458 6.98 5.40 -5.06
C LEU A 458 6.41 6.62 -4.34
N SER A 459 5.70 7.49 -5.06
CA SER A 459 5.17 8.77 -4.55
C SER A 459 3.70 8.74 -4.14
N LYS A 460 2.94 7.70 -4.50
CA LYS A 460 1.49 7.57 -4.25
C LYS A 460 1.09 7.90 -2.82
N PHE A 461 1.91 7.55 -1.84
CA PHE A 461 1.63 7.71 -0.40
C PHE A 461 2.36 8.87 0.25
N ARG A 462 2.97 9.74 -0.56
CA ARG A 462 3.70 10.91 -0.08
C ARG A 462 2.75 11.83 0.70
N ASP A 463 3.20 12.27 1.87
CA ASP A 463 2.39 13.08 2.79
C ASP A 463 3.18 14.30 3.28
N GLY A 464 3.03 15.40 2.58
CA GLY A 464 3.63 16.69 2.93
C GLY A 464 2.87 17.46 4.01
N TYR A 465 1.72 16.95 4.49
CA TYR A 465 0.89 17.63 5.49
C TYR A 465 1.14 17.14 6.93
N ARG A 466 2.14 16.30 7.15
CA ARG A 466 2.48 15.79 8.48
C ARG A 466 2.80 16.90 9.47
N VAL A 467 2.61 16.62 10.77
CA VAL A 467 2.83 17.57 11.87
C VAL A 467 4.31 17.96 12.08
N SER A 468 5.26 17.22 11.53
CA SER A 468 6.69 17.56 11.56
C SER A 468 7.49 16.73 10.54
N ILE A 469 8.73 17.16 10.27
CA ILE A 469 9.68 16.45 9.40
C ILE A 469 9.91 15.00 9.87
N ALA A 470 9.98 14.81 11.19
CA ALA A 470 10.27 13.53 11.81
C ALA A 470 9.02 12.70 12.14
N SER A 471 7.82 13.23 11.88
CA SER A 471 6.56 12.53 12.20
C SER A 471 6.47 11.19 11.48
N GLN A 472 6.09 10.17 12.24
CA GLN A 472 5.69 8.85 11.70
C GLN A 472 4.20 8.79 11.36
N PHE A 473 3.44 9.77 11.85
CA PHE A 473 1.99 9.82 11.76
C PHE A 473 1.60 10.54 10.48
N GLY A 474 1.24 9.76 9.45
CA GLY A 474 0.67 10.27 8.22
C GLY A 474 -0.80 10.62 8.41
N THR A 475 -1.24 11.60 7.65
CA THR A 475 -2.57 12.21 7.76
C THR A 475 -3.49 11.84 6.59
N ARG A 476 -2.91 11.28 5.53
CA ARG A 476 -3.58 10.87 4.30
C ARG A 476 -4.46 9.65 4.55
N ASP A 477 -5.69 9.63 4.00
CA ASP A 477 -6.52 8.44 3.98
C ASP A 477 -5.87 7.30 3.19
N ALA A 478 -6.11 6.07 3.63
CA ALA A 478 -5.57 4.89 2.99
C ALA A 478 -6.67 4.15 2.20
N ILE A 479 -6.49 4.04 0.90
CA ILE A 479 -7.43 3.36 0.00
C ILE A 479 -7.43 1.86 0.31
N ILE A 480 -8.58 1.31 0.71
CA ILE A 480 -8.81 -0.12 0.90
C ILE A 480 -9.33 -0.76 -0.39
N ALA A 481 -10.20 -0.05 -1.10
CA ALA A 481 -10.81 -0.50 -2.34
C ALA A 481 -11.05 0.67 -3.30
N ARG A 482 -10.71 0.48 -4.57
CA ARG A 482 -10.99 1.40 -5.67
C ARG A 482 -11.37 0.64 -6.95
N SER A 483 -12.21 1.22 -7.78
CA SER A 483 -12.83 0.55 -8.92
C SER A 483 -11.87 0.13 -10.03
N ALA A 484 -10.64 0.65 -10.07
CA ALA A 484 -9.62 0.14 -10.98
C ALA A 484 -9.26 -1.34 -10.71
N ASP A 485 -9.31 -1.78 -9.45
CA ASP A 485 -9.14 -3.21 -9.12
C ASP A 485 -10.32 -4.03 -9.69
N ASP A 486 -11.55 -3.52 -9.61
CA ASP A 486 -12.72 -4.18 -10.21
C ASP A 486 -12.60 -4.29 -11.74
N VAL A 487 -12.10 -3.26 -12.41
CA VAL A 487 -11.82 -3.31 -13.86
C VAL A 487 -10.89 -4.47 -14.18
N LEU A 488 -9.81 -4.65 -13.40
CA LEU A 488 -8.82 -5.71 -13.63
C LEU A 488 -9.34 -7.09 -13.19
N MET A 489 -10.13 -7.18 -12.13
CA MET A 489 -10.80 -8.43 -11.73
C MET A 489 -11.77 -8.91 -12.81
N VAL A 490 -12.56 -8.02 -13.41
CA VAL A 490 -13.48 -8.37 -14.51
C VAL A 490 -12.71 -8.78 -15.76
N ALA A 491 -11.62 -8.09 -16.09
CA ALA A 491 -10.74 -8.48 -17.20
C ALA A 491 -10.16 -9.87 -16.98
N GLU A 492 -9.68 -10.18 -15.76
CA GLU A 492 -9.20 -11.50 -15.39
C GLU A 492 -10.27 -12.59 -15.55
N ALA A 493 -11.48 -12.31 -15.06
CA ALA A 493 -12.58 -13.26 -15.19
C ALA A 493 -12.86 -13.59 -16.66
N TYR A 494 -12.83 -12.60 -17.57
CA TYR A 494 -12.97 -12.86 -19.01
C TYR A 494 -11.79 -13.66 -19.59
N ILE A 495 -10.54 -13.39 -19.18
CA ILE A 495 -9.38 -14.18 -19.62
C ILE A 495 -9.57 -15.66 -19.20
N ARG A 496 -9.92 -15.89 -17.94
CA ARG A 496 -10.09 -17.25 -17.38
C ARG A 496 -11.31 -17.99 -17.93
N LYS A 497 -12.26 -17.29 -18.53
CA LYS A 497 -13.36 -17.90 -19.30
C LYS A 497 -12.92 -18.36 -20.71
N GLY A 498 -11.67 -18.14 -21.10
CA GLY A 498 -11.02 -18.67 -22.30
C GLY A 498 -11.03 -17.70 -23.50
N GLU A 499 -10.37 -18.13 -24.58
CA GLU A 499 -10.01 -17.30 -25.73
C GLU A 499 -11.18 -16.56 -26.40
N ALA A 500 -12.37 -17.13 -26.42
CA ALA A 500 -13.57 -16.50 -26.94
C ALA A 500 -13.98 -15.20 -26.23
N ASN A 501 -13.39 -14.92 -25.07
CA ASN A 501 -13.66 -13.75 -24.24
C ASN A 501 -12.50 -12.75 -24.17
N TYR A 502 -11.38 -13.00 -24.85
CA TYR A 502 -10.19 -12.14 -24.76
C TYR A 502 -10.45 -10.71 -25.26
N ASP A 503 -11.28 -10.53 -26.30
CA ASP A 503 -11.66 -9.19 -26.75
C ASP A 503 -12.40 -8.39 -25.66
N LYS A 504 -13.24 -9.07 -24.85
CA LYS A 504 -13.90 -8.43 -23.71
C LYS A 504 -12.90 -8.07 -22.60
N ALA A 505 -11.93 -8.93 -22.35
CA ALA A 505 -10.86 -8.62 -21.39
C ALA A 505 -10.06 -7.39 -21.82
N ILE A 506 -9.74 -7.27 -23.11
CA ILE A 506 -9.08 -6.09 -23.71
C ILE A 506 -9.95 -4.84 -23.55
N GLU A 507 -11.24 -4.92 -23.83
CA GLU A 507 -12.18 -3.80 -23.65
C GLU A 507 -12.13 -3.28 -22.21
N TRP A 508 -12.11 -4.17 -21.21
CA TRP A 508 -12.00 -3.79 -19.81
C TRP A 508 -10.64 -3.19 -19.48
N MET A 509 -9.53 -3.79 -19.88
CA MET A 509 -8.18 -3.24 -19.66
C MET A 509 -8.01 -1.87 -20.32
N ASN A 510 -8.62 -1.63 -21.47
CA ASN A 510 -8.55 -0.35 -22.16
C ASN A 510 -9.15 0.81 -21.38
N LYS A 511 -10.10 0.57 -20.47
CA LYS A 511 -10.61 1.63 -19.56
C LYS A 511 -9.47 2.27 -18.77
N LEU A 512 -8.53 1.47 -18.29
CA LEU A 512 -7.34 1.95 -17.56
C LEU A 512 -6.25 2.46 -18.50
N ARG A 513 -5.98 1.75 -19.59
CA ARG A 513 -4.90 2.09 -20.50
C ARG A 513 -5.14 3.41 -21.25
N GLU A 514 -6.38 3.69 -21.65
CA GLU A 514 -6.73 4.99 -22.25
C GLU A 514 -6.57 6.13 -21.22
N ARG A 515 -6.90 5.91 -19.95
CA ARG A 515 -6.66 6.89 -18.88
C ARG A 515 -5.16 7.06 -18.58
N ALA A 516 -4.37 5.99 -18.67
CA ALA A 516 -2.93 6.00 -18.44
C ALA A 516 -2.14 6.80 -19.47
N GLY A 517 -2.68 6.98 -20.69
CA GLY A 517 -2.05 7.81 -21.72
C GLY A 517 -2.03 9.29 -21.33
N TYR A 518 -0.98 10.00 -21.73
CA TYR A 518 -0.89 11.45 -21.58
C TYR A 518 -2.03 12.17 -22.32
N LYS A 519 -2.54 13.23 -21.73
CA LYS A 519 -3.50 14.15 -22.36
C LYS A 519 -2.76 15.08 -23.33
N ALA A 520 -3.47 15.62 -24.33
CA ALA A 520 -2.91 16.65 -25.18
C ALA A 520 -2.60 17.91 -24.37
N GLY A 521 -1.41 18.45 -24.54
CA GLY A 521 -0.92 19.64 -23.83
C GLY A 521 -0.38 19.39 -22.41
N GLU A 522 -0.34 18.13 -21.95
CA GLU A 522 0.17 17.79 -20.64
C GLU A 522 1.71 17.92 -20.57
N ASP A 523 2.22 18.60 -19.54
CA ASP A 523 3.64 18.71 -19.27
C ASP A 523 4.14 17.42 -18.58
N ARG A 524 4.88 16.61 -19.32
CA ARG A 524 5.36 15.30 -18.90
C ARG A 524 6.52 15.36 -17.90
N SER A 525 7.15 16.52 -17.76
CA SER A 525 8.26 16.73 -16.84
C SER A 525 7.81 17.00 -15.40
N LYS A 526 6.53 17.27 -15.16
CA LYS A 526 6.04 17.69 -13.84
C LYS A 526 5.64 16.52 -12.95
N ASN A 527 6.06 16.61 -11.70
CA ASN A 527 5.58 15.72 -10.63
C ASN A 527 4.19 16.17 -10.16
N VAL A 528 3.34 15.19 -9.85
CA VAL A 528 2.00 15.39 -9.28
C VAL A 528 1.81 14.39 -8.15
N ASP A 529 2.06 14.83 -6.93
CA ASP A 529 2.02 14.00 -5.72
C ASP A 529 1.82 14.84 -4.45
N GLY A 530 1.81 14.19 -3.29
CA GLY A 530 1.63 14.85 -1.99
C GLY A 530 2.82 15.68 -1.49
N GLY A 531 3.90 15.83 -2.24
CA GLY A 531 5.12 16.52 -1.77
C GLY A 531 4.95 18.02 -1.60
N GLN A 532 4.13 18.67 -2.42
CA GLN A 532 3.87 20.11 -2.31
C GLN A 532 2.99 20.48 -1.11
N ALA A 533 2.28 19.53 -0.51
CA ALA A 533 1.41 19.79 0.62
C ALA A 533 2.11 20.48 1.79
N TYR A 534 3.44 20.36 1.91
CA TYR A 534 4.22 21.04 2.94
C TYR A 534 4.07 22.57 2.89
N LYS A 535 3.82 23.15 1.71
CA LYS A 535 3.64 24.60 1.55
C LYS A 535 2.41 25.11 2.31
N ASN A 536 1.41 24.27 2.43
CA ASN A 536 0.15 24.54 3.13
C ASN A 536 0.13 23.95 4.55
N ASN A 537 1.19 23.24 4.96
CA ASN A 537 1.28 22.60 6.26
C ASN A 537 1.45 23.65 7.38
N PRO A 538 0.53 23.76 8.34
CA PRO A 538 0.61 24.76 9.41
C PRO A 538 1.77 24.55 10.37
N TYR A 539 2.35 23.36 10.42
CA TYR A 539 3.47 22.98 11.30
C TYR A 539 4.84 23.16 10.64
N CYS A 540 4.92 23.12 9.30
CA CYS A 540 6.17 22.99 8.55
C CYS A 540 6.30 23.98 7.38
N SER A 541 5.78 25.19 7.51
CA SER A 541 5.88 26.23 6.45
C SER A 541 7.31 26.77 6.31
N GLY A 542 7.72 27.07 5.08
CA GLY A 542 9.00 27.69 4.77
C GLY A 542 10.21 26.89 5.29
N LYS A 543 11.18 27.56 5.90
CA LYS A 543 12.40 26.95 6.42
C LYS A 543 12.18 25.93 7.54
N GLY A 544 11.05 25.97 8.22
CA GLY A 544 10.69 25.00 9.26
C GLY A 544 10.45 23.58 8.71
N GLY A 545 10.24 23.42 7.40
CA GLY A 545 9.98 22.14 6.77
C GLY A 545 11.21 21.28 6.47
N GLY A 546 12.43 21.68 6.84
CA GLY A 546 13.67 20.97 6.57
C GLY A 546 14.65 20.92 7.75
N HIS A 547 15.56 19.94 7.76
CA HIS A 547 16.70 19.85 8.69
C HIS A 547 17.89 20.72 8.24
N SER A 548 17.73 21.46 7.17
CA SER A 548 18.75 22.34 6.59
C SER A 548 18.48 23.80 6.90
N SER A 549 19.48 24.66 6.64
CA SER A 549 19.33 26.11 6.77
C SER A 549 18.40 26.72 5.70
N GLU A 550 18.20 26.03 4.58
CA GLU A 550 17.37 26.49 3.45
C GLU A 550 15.94 25.96 3.51
N GLY A 551 15.65 25.04 4.43
CA GLY A 551 14.31 24.48 4.65
C GLY A 551 13.97 23.35 3.69
N ALA A 552 12.68 23.17 3.38
CA ALA A 552 12.22 22.14 2.44
C ALA A 552 12.26 22.67 1.01
N ILE A 553 12.72 21.83 0.10
CA ILE A 553 12.72 22.11 -1.34
C ILE A 553 11.92 21.02 -2.06
N TYR A 554 10.73 21.36 -2.54
CA TYR A 554 10.01 20.50 -3.46
C TYR A 554 10.52 20.75 -4.87
N TRP A 555 11.08 19.70 -5.49
CA TRP A 555 11.48 19.75 -6.89
C TRP A 555 10.31 19.39 -7.78
N GLU A 556 9.89 20.30 -8.66
CA GLU A 556 8.65 20.17 -9.42
C GLU A 556 8.78 19.26 -10.66
N GLU A 557 10.02 18.93 -11.06
CA GLU A 557 10.29 18.21 -12.32
C GLU A 557 10.77 16.78 -12.05
N ASN A 558 10.50 15.91 -13.01
CA ASN A 558 11.01 14.55 -13.13
C ASN A 558 12.02 14.44 -14.28
N THR A 559 12.55 13.23 -14.52
CA THR A 559 13.52 12.98 -15.59
C THR A 559 12.93 12.41 -16.87
N TYR A 560 11.63 12.62 -17.16
CA TYR A 560 10.94 12.05 -18.31
C TYR A 560 11.73 12.22 -19.62
N TYR A 561 12.06 13.46 -19.99
CA TYR A 561 12.75 13.77 -21.25
C TYR A 561 14.17 13.20 -21.26
N GLU A 562 14.91 13.37 -20.18
CA GLU A 562 16.28 12.90 -20.08
C GLU A 562 16.37 11.37 -20.04
N SER A 563 15.50 10.70 -19.30
CA SER A 563 15.46 9.23 -19.22
C SER A 563 15.11 8.56 -20.55
N ASN A 564 14.15 9.13 -21.27
CA ASN A 564 13.68 8.59 -22.54
C ASN A 564 14.46 9.11 -23.77
N ASN A 565 15.51 9.93 -23.58
CA ASN A 565 16.29 10.56 -24.64
C ASN A 565 15.44 11.35 -25.65
N ILE A 566 14.51 12.14 -25.14
CA ILE A 566 13.62 12.99 -25.94
C ILE A 566 14.13 14.43 -25.83
N GLU A 567 14.60 15.00 -26.93
CA GLU A 567 15.20 16.35 -26.98
C GLU A 567 14.17 17.47 -27.02
N GLN A 568 12.99 17.19 -27.56
CA GLN A 568 11.93 18.18 -27.71
C GLN A 568 10.74 17.83 -26.81
N GLU A 569 10.15 18.86 -26.20
CA GLU A 569 8.92 18.68 -25.46
C GLU A 569 7.82 18.07 -26.33
N THR A 570 7.20 17.02 -25.83
CA THR A 570 6.11 16.33 -26.49
C THR A 570 4.82 16.62 -25.74
N THR A 571 3.85 17.18 -26.43
CA THR A 571 2.53 17.52 -25.87
C THR A 571 1.38 16.74 -26.53
N ALA A 572 1.67 15.88 -27.51
CA ALA A 572 0.68 15.05 -28.15
C ALA A 572 0.08 14.02 -27.18
N SER A 573 -1.22 13.76 -27.28
CA SER A 573 -1.87 12.70 -26.49
C SER A 573 -1.31 11.32 -26.89
N THR A 574 -1.11 10.46 -25.88
CA THR A 574 -0.72 9.06 -26.09
C THR A 574 -1.86 8.07 -25.82
N LYS A 575 -3.08 8.55 -25.58
CA LYS A 575 -4.25 7.70 -25.26
C LYS A 575 -4.51 6.64 -26.32
N THR A 576 -4.44 7.02 -27.60
CA THR A 576 -4.63 6.08 -28.71
C THR A 576 -3.49 5.05 -28.80
N THR A 577 -2.26 5.47 -28.49
CA THR A 577 -1.09 4.57 -28.47
C THR A 577 -1.20 3.53 -27.33
N MET A 578 -1.73 3.93 -26.18
CA MET A 578 -1.92 3.04 -25.05
C MET A 578 -3.04 2.02 -25.26
N LYS A 579 -4.00 2.31 -26.16
CA LYS A 579 -5.14 1.44 -26.41
C LYS A 579 -4.74 0.17 -27.14
N LEU A 580 -5.20 -0.97 -26.65
CA LEU A 580 -5.13 -2.26 -27.34
C LEU A 580 -6.27 -2.37 -28.37
N ASN A 581 -5.96 -2.70 -29.61
CA ASN A 581 -6.96 -2.86 -30.66
C ASN A 581 -7.36 -4.32 -30.86
N SER A 582 -6.49 -5.25 -30.45
CA SER A 582 -6.70 -6.68 -30.55
C SER A 582 -5.82 -7.48 -29.61
N VAL A 583 -6.07 -8.78 -29.49
CA VAL A 583 -5.19 -9.72 -28.74
C VAL A 583 -3.75 -9.75 -29.30
N SER A 584 -3.58 -9.43 -30.59
CA SER A 584 -2.25 -9.34 -31.19
C SER A 584 -1.38 -8.27 -30.54
N ASP A 585 -1.97 -7.16 -30.08
CA ASP A 585 -1.23 -6.09 -29.40
C ASP A 585 -0.70 -6.57 -28.02
N VAL A 586 -1.43 -7.46 -27.36
CA VAL A 586 -0.97 -8.12 -26.13
C VAL A 586 0.21 -9.05 -26.43
N TYR A 587 0.07 -9.93 -27.44
CA TYR A 587 1.07 -10.95 -27.71
C TYR A 587 2.40 -10.39 -28.23
N ASN A 588 2.36 -9.20 -28.85
CA ASN A 588 3.50 -8.53 -29.47
C ASN A 588 3.87 -7.22 -28.78
N SER A 589 3.39 -6.99 -27.55
CA SER A 589 3.75 -5.81 -26.75
C SER A 589 5.27 -5.73 -26.57
N THR A 590 5.88 -4.66 -27.06
CA THR A 590 7.34 -4.47 -26.98
C THR A 590 7.85 -4.40 -25.54
N VAL A 591 7.01 -3.98 -24.60
CA VAL A 591 7.33 -3.89 -23.17
C VAL A 591 7.16 -5.25 -22.50
N ASP A 592 6.13 -6.02 -22.86
CA ASP A 592 5.76 -7.25 -22.15
C ASP A 592 6.45 -8.50 -22.73
N VAL A 593 6.82 -8.52 -24.03
CA VAL A 593 7.49 -9.68 -24.64
C VAL A 593 8.80 -10.08 -23.94
N PRO A 594 9.67 -9.17 -23.53
CA PRO A 594 10.84 -9.55 -22.73
C PRO A 594 10.47 -10.27 -21.44
N ILE A 595 9.43 -9.80 -20.74
CA ILE A 595 8.92 -10.40 -19.50
C ILE A 595 8.30 -11.78 -19.79
N TYR A 596 7.54 -11.94 -20.88
CA TYR A 596 7.01 -13.25 -21.30
C TYR A 596 8.12 -14.27 -21.51
N ASN A 597 9.21 -13.85 -22.17
CA ASN A 597 10.34 -14.72 -22.45
C ASN A 597 11.08 -15.13 -21.17
N GLU A 598 11.27 -14.20 -20.25
CA GLU A 598 11.90 -14.44 -18.94
C GLU A 598 11.08 -15.42 -18.10
N LEU A 599 9.76 -15.23 -18.04
CA LEU A 599 8.82 -16.08 -17.28
C LEU A 599 8.41 -17.36 -18.03
N GLY A 600 8.84 -17.58 -19.27
CA GLY A 600 8.50 -18.75 -20.05
C GLY A 600 7.01 -18.81 -20.48
N CYS A 601 6.35 -17.68 -20.63
CA CYS A 601 4.96 -17.59 -21.10
C CYS A 601 4.88 -17.93 -22.60
N THR A 602 4.54 -19.18 -22.93
CA THR A 602 4.54 -19.66 -24.33
C THR A 602 3.16 -19.70 -24.97
N SER A 603 2.13 -20.05 -24.21
CA SER A 603 0.75 -20.09 -24.72
C SER A 603 0.10 -18.71 -24.78
N ASN A 604 -0.95 -18.56 -25.59
CA ASN A 604 -1.77 -17.37 -25.62
C ASN A 604 -2.40 -17.06 -24.25
N ALA A 605 -2.83 -18.09 -23.54
CA ALA A 605 -3.41 -17.95 -22.21
C ALA A 605 -2.39 -17.41 -21.19
N ASP A 606 -1.16 -17.94 -21.20
CA ASP A 606 -0.08 -17.46 -20.32
C ASP A 606 0.24 -15.99 -20.61
N LYS A 607 0.34 -15.61 -21.90
CA LYS A 607 0.62 -14.22 -22.30
C LYS A 607 -0.49 -13.27 -21.88
N MET A 608 -1.76 -13.66 -22.04
CA MET A 608 -2.90 -12.85 -21.61
C MET A 608 -2.89 -12.65 -20.08
N MET A 609 -2.62 -13.71 -19.33
CA MET A 609 -2.56 -13.65 -17.86
C MET A 609 -1.36 -12.85 -17.37
N CYS A 610 -0.17 -13.05 -17.96
CA CYS A 610 1.03 -12.28 -17.66
C CYS A 610 0.81 -10.78 -17.97
N PHE A 611 0.24 -10.45 -19.13
CA PHE A 611 -0.09 -9.08 -19.47
C PHE A 611 -1.04 -8.44 -18.47
N LEU A 612 -2.08 -9.17 -18.03
CA LEU A 612 -3.00 -8.69 -16.99
C LEU A 612 -2.27 -8.42 -15.68
N LEU A 613 -1.41 -9.34 -15.24
CA LEU A 613 -0.62 -9.17 -14.01
C LEU A 613 0.34 -7.98 -14.12
N ASN A 614 0.92 -7.76 -15.29
CA ASN A 614 1.73 -6.58 -15.59
C ASN A 614 0.86 -5.30 -15.57
N GLU A 615 -0.36 -5.35 -16.11
CA GLU A 615 -1.28 -4.21 -16.06
C GLU A 615 -1.74 -3.90 -14.63
N ARG A 616 -1.88 -4.93 -13.76
CA ARG A 616 -2.11 -4.76 -12.33
C ARG A 616 -0.95 -4.01 -11.66
N THR A 617 0.29 -4.35 -11.96
CA THR A 617 1.45 -3.58 -11.48
C THR A 617 1.43 -2.14 -11.99
N ARG A 618 1.20 -1.90 -13.29
CA ARG A 618 1.13 -0.54 -13.85
C ARG A 618 0.11 0.33 -13.14
N GLU A 619 -1.01 -0.25 -12.73
CA GLU A 619 -2.11 0.45 -12.10
C GLU A 619 -2.00 0.50 -10.56
N LEU A 620 -1.77 -0.66 -9.94
CA LEU A 620 -1.92 -0.89 -8.50
C LEU A 620 -0.58 -0.98 -7.75
N CYS A 621 0.55 -0.67 -8.41
CA CYS A 621 1.90 -0.77 -7.81
C CYS A 621 1.94 -0.16 -6.41
N GLY A 622 2.40 -0.95 -5.44
CA GLY A 622 2.55 -0.53 -4.06
C GLY A 622 1.27 -0.45 -3.22
N GLU A 623 0.10 -0.77 -3.77
CA GLU A 623 -1.19 -0.69 -3.08
C GLU A 623 -1.53 -1.95 -2.24
N LEU A 624 -0.50 -2.68 -1.81
CA LEU A 624 -0.60 -3.84 -0.92
C LEU A 624 -1.46 -4.99 -1.46
N GLN A 625 -1.42 -5.22 -2.78
CA GLN A 625 -2.19 -6.29 -3.44
C GLN A 625 -1.31 -7.30 -4.18
N ARG A 626 -0.06 -6.95 -4.51
CA ARG A 626 0.78 -7.77 -5.40
C ARG A 626 1.04 -9.16 -4.87
N TRP A 627 1.38 -9.28 -3.58
CA TRP A 627 1.64 -10.59 -2.97
C TRP A 627 0.44 -11.54 -3.11
N GLU A 628 -0.75 -11.05 -2.81
CA GLU A 628 -1.97 -11.85 -2.89
C GLU A 628 -2.33 -12.23 -4.34
N ASP A 629 -2.03 -11.38 -5.32
CA ASP A 629 -2.24 -11.67 -6.73
C ASP A 629 -1.31 -12.79 -7.21
N LEU A 630 -0.02 -12.70 -6.92
CA LEU A 630 0.96 -13.71 -7.30
C LEU A 630 0.69 -15.05 -6.60
N ALA A 631 0.37 -15.02 -5.29
CA ALA A 631 0.08 -16.21 -4.52
C ALA A 631 -1.16 -16.97 -5.07
N ARG A 632 -2.28 -16.26 -5.34
CA ARG A 632 -3.51 -16.89 -5.82
C ARG A 632 -3.41 -17.42 -7.25
N THR A 633 -2.56 -16.83 -8.09
CA THR A 633 -2.31 -17.27 -9.47
C THR A 633 -1.18 -18.28 -9.58
N LYS A 634 -0.54 -18.68 -8.45
CA LYS A 634 0.65 -19.55 -8.41
C LYS A 634 1.81 -19.04 -9.29
N THR A 635 2.04 -17.74 -9.25
CA THR A 635 3.13 -17.08 -9.97
C THR A 635 4.09 -16.35 -9.02
N LEU A 636 4.06 -16.71 -7.72
CA LEU A 636 4.89 -16.12 -6.68
C LEU A 636 6.33 -16.68 -6.67
N ASP A 637 6.57 -17.84 -7.28
CA ASP A 637 7.87 -18.54 -7.30
C ASP A 637 8.86 -17.91 -8.29
#